data_76bb80600c050b4ae06318f0a4b2049d
#
_entry.id   76bb80600c050b4ae06318f0a4b2049d
#
_cell.length_a   1.000
_cell.length_b   1.000
_cell.length_c   1.000
_cell.angle_alpha   90.00
_cell.angle_beta   90.00
_cell.angle_gamma   90.00
#
_symmetry.space_group_name_H-M   'P 1'
#
loop_
_entity.id
_entity.type
_entity.pdbx_description
1 polymer ?
#
loop_
_entity_poly.entity_id
_entity_poly.type
_entity_poly.pdbx_seq_one_letter_code
_entity_poly.pdbx_strand_id
1 'polypeptide(L)'
;MKNQKIITSFDIPEGFVEKHDDVELYRTIRDNKTIYATTTFSRAVPYIKDGLIEAYRRGIYDMINKKVRSNCKTVKSATIVGDIIGRFHPHGDQSAYQAIVTLSQDWTNNYPLVFGKGNWGNVLGQPAAHMRYTECKLSEFFDDVCEDIKEEYVDFIPNFDNSDKEIAYIPFKIPVILLNGSYGIADSYMTSILPHNLNDVVDICEKFIRNKNIRNYELVDGFYPDFPNFGIILNKEEIEQCYKFNIPGNVKMKATMEVNREKNSIIIKDLPYNMTEADVLNTIKSYHEKQHAVLSKVLNVIDIKTSRENVDGLHIEYEVIFDKNANILEVARDLKKLVLSKTVPISNIMYDNKYVEKVSIKDIVAFWYDTIYTTKLRKINYQQSVLSNDAHITEGKLKIYDHVDPIIAFAKKSKNVNEFIDHLVDKYKLTPIQAKAITEMKIHQLNNTSKDELQRIIDEAHKKIAELDEKSRHIDDAIIDDLEKLRKKYGRPRRTIVLEEHEVNNKNISSIPMSNGAILWSRNQYAIFDLNNLINGKTLMNGVKNVKFEGKNVKEIIGCHNVKDDLVGILLFMNNGTAKRINVSDIVGINNWISVADEPVISGIIPIHDDNDKYIVISDNNKIKISSVESFGKQAVTTGNIRLVQRVEKGKDVCLITTESGRYHFIKISDIPELGRTASGVNITLPDNESISMIQMEQYSDETGLCSIVDDSGYSYVLRIEQDLLEETNRVNKVKKLIELDDGFKMTNVNLVNTKEKDCKCILIGRNSTSQISMQNIRSSDMTRIPKRVPVNTLGIVSYKI
;
A
#
# COMPACT_ATOMS: atom_id res chain seq x y z
N MET A 1 31.79 -47.29 -3.25
CA MET A 1 30.46 -46.97 -2.71
C MET A 1 29.80 -48.26 -2.37
N LYS A 2 29.47 -48.46 -1.10
CA LYS A 2 28.88 -49.71 -0.60
C LYS A 2 27.41 -49.79 -1.02
N ASN A 3 27.02 -50.90 -1.65
CA ASN A 3 25.63 -51.25 -1.97
C ASN A 3 24.78 -51.27 -0.68
N GLN A 4 23.96 -50.29 -0.49
CA GLN A 4 22.86 -50.38 0.48
C GLN A 4 21.75 -51.24 -0.14
N LYS A 5 21.59 -52.45 0.34
CA LYS A 5 20.41 -53.26 0.13
C LYS A 5 19.20 -52.58 0.77
N ILE A 6 18.28 -52.09 -0.04
CA ILE A 6 16.95 -51.71 0.45
C ILE A 6 16.19 -53.02 0.70
N ILE A 7 15.96 -53.35 1.97
CA ILE A 7 15.14 -54.53 2.35
C ILE A 7 13.68 -54.01 2.35
N THR A 8 12.93 -54.33 1.33
CA THR A 8 11.47 -54.24 1.33
C THR A 8 10.90 -55.49 1.98
N SER A 9 10.32 -55.35 3.16
CA SER A 9 9.62 -56.43 3.89
C SER A 9 8.19 -56.60 3.37
N PHE A 10 8.03 -57.05 2.11
CA PHE A 10 6.78 -57.60 1.63
C PHE A 10 7.06 -59.01 1.17
N ASP A 11 6.38 -60.01 1.78
CA ASP A 11 6.35 -61.39 1.28
C ASP A 11 5.68 -61.39 -0.10
N ILE A 12 6.50 -61.49 -1.13
CA ILE A 12 6.03 -61.62 -2.51
C ILE A 12 5.65 -63.13 -2.69
N PRO A 13 4.41 -63.44 -3.10
CA PRO A 13 4.01 -64.83 -3.33
C PRO A 13 4.95 -65.52 -4.34
N GLU A 14 5.34 -66.74 -4.06
CA GLU A 14 6.12 -67.57 -4.98
C GLU A 14 5.39 -67.63 -6.33
N GLY A 15 6.05 -67.22 -7.40
CA GLY A 15 5.48 -67.17 -8.76
C GLY A 15 5.11 -65.81 -9.31
N PHE A 16 5.32 -64.75 -8.55
CA PHE A 16 5.12 -63.39 -9.04
C PHE A 16 6.34 -62.97 -9.90
N VAL A 17 6.17 -62.95 -11.21
CA VAL A 17 7.18 -62.38 -12.14
C VAL A 17 6.88 -60.90 -12.26
N GLU A 18 7.63 -60.06 -11.52
CA GLU A 18 7.64 -58.62 -11.80
C GLU A 18 8.19 -58.38 -13.22
N LYS A 19 7.32 -57.95 -14.12
CA LYS A 19 7.77 -57.35 -15.37
C LYS A 19 8.28 -55.96 -15.05
N HIS A 20 9.58 -55.81 -14.97
CA HIS A 20 10.23 -54.50 -14.93
C HIS A 20 10.43 -54.01 -16.36
N ASP A 21 9.65 -53.00 -16.75
CA ASP A 21 10.03 -52.20 -17.92
C ASP A 21 11.16 -51.28 -17.47
N ASP A 22 12.31 -51.35 -18.16
CA ASP A 22 13.41 -50.41 -17.95
C ASP A 22 12.97 -48.99 -18.34
N VAL A 23 12.50 -48.22 -17.35
CA VAL A 23 12.11 -46.83 -17.55
C VAL A 23 13.21 -45.94 -17.02
N GLU A 24 13.67 -45.01 -17.87
CA GLU A 24 14.67 -44.01 -17.49
C GLU A 24 14.15 -43.17 -16.32
N LEU A 25 14.81 -43.23 -15.16
CA LEU A 25 14.41 -42.53 -13.94
C LEU A 25 14.14 -41.02 -14.17
N TYR A 26 14.98 -40.37 -14.98
CA TYR A 26 14.82 -38.97 -15.34
C TYR A 26 13.49 -38.73 -16.08
N ARG A 27 13.13 -39.57 -17.03
CA ARG A 27 11.85 -39.47 -17.75
C ARG A 27 10.66 -39.64 -16.81
N THR A 28 10.71 -40.67 -15.97
CA THR A 28 9.64 -40.93 -15.00
C THR A 28 9.43 -39.76 -14.06
N ILE A 29 10.53 -39.22 -13.51
CA ILE A 29 10.44 -38.04 -12.61
C ILE A 29 9.90 -36.84 -13.37
N ARG A 30 10.42 -36.56 -14.56
CA ARG A 30 9.98 -35.42 -15.38
C ARG A 30 8.51 -35.50 -15.74
N ASP A 31 8.08 -36.65 -16.25
CA ASP A 31 6.71 -36.84 -16.74
C ASP A 31 5.70 -36.81 -15.58
N ASN A 32 5.98 -37.47 -14.47
CA ASN A 32 5.15 -37.40 -13.26
C ASN A 32 5.14 -36.00 -12.65
N LYS A 33 6.28 -35.29 -12.62
CA LYS A 33 6.36 -33.91 -12.14
C LYS A 33 5.56 -32.96 -13.04
N THR A 34 5.57 -33.17 -14.36
CA THR A 34 4.79 -32.40 -15.31
C THR A 34 3.29 -32.57 -15.09
N ILE A 35 2.83 -33.82 -14.91
CA ILE A 35 1.41 -34.14 -14.63
C ILE A 35 0.99 -33.47 -13.30
N TYR A 36 1.80 -33.63 -12.25
CA TYR A 36 1.53 -33.01 -10.95
C TYR A 36 1.49 -31.48 -11.06
N ALA A 37 2.46 -30.85 -11.71
CA ALA A 37 2.53 -29.42 -11.92
C ALA A 37 1.29 -28.90 -12.68
N THR A 38 0.88 -29.53 -13.76
CA THR A 38 -0.31 -29.16 -14.54
C THR A 38 -1.57 -29.21 -13.68
N THR A 39 -1.73 -30.26 -12.85
CA THR A 39 -2.86 -30.38 -11.92
C THR A 39 -2.85 -29.29 -10.84
N THR A 40 -1.69 -28.91 -10.34
CA THR A 40 -1.59 -27.82 -9.35
C THR A 40 -1.84 -26.45 -9.98
N PHE A 41 -1.48 -26.26 -11.24
CA PHE A 41 -1.75 -24.99 -11.95
C PHE A 41 -3.24 -24.75 -12.11
N SER A 42 -4.01 -25.71 -12.62
CA SER A 42 -5.47 -25.55 -12.79
C SER A 42 -6.20 -25.24 -11.48
N ARG A 43 -5.67 -25.75 -10.35
CA ARG A 43 -6.25 -25.55 -9.02
C ARG A 43 -5.93 -24.20 -8.40
N ALA A 44 -4.76 -23.61 -8.65
CA ALA A 44 -4.23 -22.48 -7.90
C ALA A 44 -3.99 -21.23 -8.75
N VAL A 45 -3.83 -21.37 -10.07
CA VAL A 45 -3.54 -20.26 -10.98
C VAL A 45 -4.80 -19.91 -11.77
N PRO A 46 -5.18 -18.63 -11.88
CA PRO A 46 -6.37 -18.22 -12.59
C PRO A 46 -6.25 -18.45 -14.10
N TYR A 47 -7.37 -18.83 -14.71
CA TYR A 47 -7.44 -19.09 -16.16
C TYR A 47 -7.50 -17.77 -16.95
N ILE A 48 -6.78 -17.70 -18.07
CA ILE A 48 -6.60 -16.47 -18.84
C ILE A 48 -7.90 -15.86 -19.38
N LYS A 49 -8.93 -16.67 -19.70
CA LYS A 49 -10.17 -16.19 -20.33
C LYS A 49 -11.14 -15.54 -19.35
N ASP A 50 -11.22 -16.03 -18.11
CA ASP A 50 -12.18 -15.54 -17.12
C ASP A 50 -11.56 -15.07 -15.81
N GLY A 51 -10.27 -15.33 -15.60
CA GLY A 51 -9.57 -14.94 -14.39
C GLY A 51 -9.94 -15.74 -13.14
N LEU A 52 -10.64 -16.87 -13.28
CA LEU A 52 -11.06 -17.72 -12.19
C LEU A 52 -10.20 -18.97 -12.07
N ILE A 53 -10.00 -19.45 -10.85
CA ILE A 53 -9.54 -20.81 -10.60
C ILE A 53 -10.70 -21.79 -10.83
N GLU A 54 -10.37 -23.04 -11.11
CA GLU A 54 -11.31 -24.07 -11.49
C GLU A 54 -12.44 -24.28 -10.46
N ALA A 55 -12.10 -24.29 -9.17
CA ALA A 55 -13.09 -24.45 -8.10
C ALA A 55 -14.11 -23.31 -8.05
N TYR A 56 -13.69 -22.06 -8.31
CA TYR A 56 -14.59 -20.90 -8.36
C TYR A 56 -15.54 -21.00 -9.56
N ARG A 57 -14.99 -21.31 -10.75
CA ARG A 57 -15.78 -21.47 -11.98
C ARG A 57 -16.82 -22.54 -11.84
N ARG A 58 -16.48 -23.72 -11.31
CA ARG A 58 -17.40 -24.85 -11.09
C ARG A 58 -18.50 -24.49 -10.09
N GLY A 59 -18.17 -23.79 -8.99
CA GLY A 59 -19.15 -23.33 -8.01
C GLY A 59 -20.16 -22.35 -8.62
N ILE A 60 -19.69 -21.40 -9.40
CA ILE A 60 -20.53 -20.43 -10.12
C ILE A 60 -21.40 -21.16 -11.17
N TYR A 61 -20.78 -22.06 -11.95
CA TYR A 61 -21.50 -22.78 -13.01
C TYR A 61 -22.61 -23.67 -12.45
N ASP A 62 -22.41 -24.35 -11.32
CA ASP A 62 -23.48 -25.12 -10.67
C ASP A 62 -24.66 -24.23 -10.27
N MET A 63 -24.41 -23.04 -9.70
CA MET A 63 -25.47 -22.10 -9.38
C MET A 63 -26.21 -21.59 -10.63
N ILE A 64 -25.50 -21.37 -11.74
CA ILE A 64 -26.12 -21.00 -13.04
C ILE A 64 -27.01 -22.13 -13.53
N ASN A 65 -26.51 -23.36 -13.55
CA ASN A 65 -27.23 -24.56 -14.04
C ASN A 65 -28.50 -24.83 -13.23
N LYS A 66 -28.41 -24.62 -11.91
CA LYS A 66 -29.58 -24.71 -11.00
C LYS A 66 -30.49 -23.48 -11.02
N LYS A 67 -30.15 -22.46 -11.80
CA LYS A 67 -30.90 -21.18 -11.88
C LYS A 67 -30.96 -20.45 -10.53
N VAL A 68 -29.92 -20.60 -9.68
CA VAL A 68 -29.80 -19.93 -8.38
C VAL A 68 -29.19 -18.51 -8.60
N ARG A 69 -29.97 -17.65 -9.26
CA ARG A 69 -29.59 -16.27 -9.62
C ARG A 69 -29.94 -15.27 -8.51
N SER A 70 -29.55 -14.03 -8.66
CA SER A 70 -29.76 -12.96 -7.68
C SER A 70 -31.25 -12.72 -7.34
N ASN A 71 -32.15 -12.90 -8.30
CA ASN A 71 -33.58 -12.71 -8.16
C ASN A 71 -34.30 -13.91 -7.49
N CYS A 72 -33.58 -15.00 -7.20
CA CYS A 72 -34.14 -16.21 -6.59
C CYS A 72 -33.95 -16.22 -5.07
N LYS A 73 -34.64 -17.12 -4.38
CA LYS A 73 -34.39 -17.44 -2.98
C LYS A 73 -33.02 -18.10 -2.82
N THR A 74 -32.38 -17.86 -1.69
CA THR A 74 -31.12 -18.55 -1.33
C THR A 74 -31.34 -20.06 -1.16
N VAL A 75 -30.31 -20.84 -1.52
CA VAL A 75 -30.29 -22.30 -1.40
C VAL A 75 -29.22 -22.69 -0.36
N LYS A 76 -29.43 -23.80 0.36
CA LYS A 76 -28.46 -24.33 1.31
C LYS A 76 -27.09 -24.56 0.63
N SER A 77 -26.03 -24.05 1.23
CA SER A 77 -24.69 -24.22 0.69
C SER A 77 -24.31 -25.70 0.53
N ALA A 78 -24.78 -26.56 1.44
CA ALA A 78 -24.58 -28.01 1.36
C ALA A 78 -25.16 -28.64 0.07
N THR A 79 -26.23 -28.08 -0.49
CA THR A 79 -26.82 -28.56 -1.75
C THR A 79 -25.93 -28.23 -2.93
N ILE A 80 -25.42 -26.99 -2.97
CA ILE A 80 -24.47 -26.56 -4.02
C ILE A 80 -23.16 -27.34 -3.92
N VAL A 81 -22.59 -27.45 -2.71
CA VAL A 81 -21.34 -28.21 -2.49
C VAL A 81 -21.49 -29.68 -2.88
N GLY A 82 -22.60 -30.32 -2.50
CA GLY A 82 -22.86 -31.73 -2.87
C GLY A 82 -22.91 -31.96 -4.37
N ASP A 83 -23.54 -31.06 -5.12
CA ASP A 83 -23.61 -31.14 -6.58
C ASP A 83 -22.26 -30.90 -7.23
N ILE A 84 -21.52 -29.89 -6.78
CA ILE A 84 -20.18 -29.59 -7.30
C ILE A 84 -19.28 -30.84 -7.17
N ILE A 85 -19.26 -31.48 -5.99
CA ILE A 85 -18.41 -32.65 -5.75
C ILE A 85 -18.87 -33.85 -6.59
N GLY A 86 -20.16 -34.05 -6.69
CA GLY A 86 -20.74 -35.18 -7.41
C GLY A 86 -20.60 -35.09 -8.92
N ARG A 87 -20.57 -33.87 -9.49
CA ARG A 87 -20.66 -33.70 -10.95
C ARG A 87 -19.41 -33.07 -11.58
N PHE A 88 -18.74 -32.16 -10.88
CA PHE A 88 -17.72 -31.31 -11.51
C PHE A 88 -16.35 -31.36 -10.82
N HIS A 89 -16.30 -31.48 -9.48
CA HIS A 89 -15.07 -31.32 -8.71
C HIS A 89 -14.86 -32.46 -7.71
N PRO A 90 -14.24 -33.59 -8.11
CA PRO A 90 -14.11 -34.80 -7.29
C PRO A 90 -13.03 -34.62 -6.20
N HIS A 91 -13.22 -33.63 -5.32
CA HIS A 91 -12.34 -33.29 -4.19
C HIS A 91 -13.13 -33.12 -2.89
N GLY A 92 -12.46 -32.85 -1.77
CA GLY A 92 -13.12 -32.76 -0.47
C GLY A 92 -14.14 -31.60 -0.41
N ASP A 93 -15.23 -31.84 0.31
CA ASP A 93 -16.35 -30.91 0.51
C ASP A 93 -15.92 -29.57 1.13
N GLN A 94 -14.97 -29.60 2.06
CA GLN A 94 -14.45 -28.37 2.69
C GLN A 94 -13.75 -27.45 1.69
N SER A 95 -13.00 -28.00 0.72
CA SER A 95 -12.34 -27.18 -0.30
C SER A 95 -13.34 -26.51 -1.25
N ALA A 96 -14.38 -27.26 -1.69
CA ALA A 96 -15.45 -26.73 -2.51
C ALA A 96 -16.28 -25.68 -1.76
N TYR A 97 -16.57 -25.91 -0.48
CA TYR A 97 -17.26 -24.94 0.36
C TYR A 97 -16.43 -23.67 0.56
N GLN A 98 -15.13 -23.80 0.88
CA GLN A 98 -14.25 -22.66 1.08
C GLN A 98 -14.12 -21.78 -0.18
N ALA A 99 -14.17 -22.38 -1.37
CA ALA A 99 -14.23 -21.63 -2.62
C ALA A 99 -15.46 -20.72 -2.70
N ILE A 100 -16.64 -21.24 -2.36
CA ILE A 100 -17.90 -20.45 -2.30
C ILE A 100 -17.83 -19.39 -1.21
N VAL A 101 -17.27 -19.73 -0.03
CA VAL A 101 -17.07 -18.78 1.08
C VAL A 101 -16.23 -17.58 0.62
N THR A 102 -15.08 -17.81 -0.02
CA THR A 102 -14.22 -16.75 -0.50
C THR A 102 -14.93 -15.83 -1.50
N LEU A 103 -15.70 -16.40 -2.43
CA LEU A 103 -16.46 -15.62 -3.42
C LEU A 103 -17.58 -14.73 -2.82
N SER A 104 -17.98 -14.98 -1.56
CA SER A 104 -19.03 -14.22 -0.88
C SER A 104 -18.53 -13.14 0.07
N GLN A 105 -17.20 -13.12 0.36
CA GLN A 105 -16.61 -12.23 1.37
C GLN A 105 -16.27 -10.85 0.80
N ASP A 106 -16.86 -9.80 1.37
CA ASP A 106 -16.70 -8.40 0.96
C ASP A 106 -15.40 -7.73 1.47
N TRP A 107 -14.72 -8.35 2.44
CA TRP A 107 -13.39 -7.95 2.90
C TRP A 107 -12.24 -8.64 2.13
N THR A 108 -12.57 -9.63 1.31
CA THR A 108 -11.62 -10.32 0.42
C THR A 108 -11.78 -9.84 -1.01
N ASN A 109 -13.03 -9.59 -1.45
CA ASN A 109 -13.36 -9.17 -2.80
C ASN A 109 -13.94 -7.74 -2.81
N ASN A 110 -13.49 -6.93 -3.74
CA ASN A 110 -14.13 -5.63 -3.99
C ASN A 110 -15.57 -5.78 -4.45
N TYR A 111 -15.86 -6.82 -5.23
CA TYR A 111 -17.18 -7.13 -5.79
C TYR A 111 -17.46 -8.63 -5.66
N PRO A 112 -18.06 -9.09 -4.55
CA PRO A 112 -18.39 -10.51 -4.35
C PRO A 112 -19.31 -11.05 -5.45
N LEU A 113 -18.96 -12.23 -5.98
CA LEU A 113 -19.76 -12.90 -7.02
C LEU A 113 -20.89 -13.75 -6.45
N VAL A 114 -20.83 -14.09 -5.18
CA VAL A 114 -21.83 -14.88 -4.46
C VAL A 114 -22.40 -14.05 -3.32
N PHE A 115 -23.73 -14.07 -3.17
CA PHE A 115 -24.43 -13.54 -2.01
C PHE A 115 -24.62 -14.64 -0.98
N GLY A 116 -24.12 -14.39 0.24
CA GLY A 116 -24.21 -15.31 1.37
C GLY A 116 -25.26 -14.88 2.40
N LYS A 117 -26.06 -15.82 2.89
CA LYS A 117 -26.99 -15.62 4.02
C LYS A 117 -26.59 -16.52 5.18
N GLY A 118 -26.46 -15.95 6.38
CA GLY A 118 -25.94 -16.61 7.57
C GLY A 118 -24.54 -16.12 7.93
N ASN A 119 -23.78 -16.91 8.68
CA ASN A 119 -22.43 -16.55 9.06
C ASN A 119 -21.43 -17.09 8.02
N TRP A 120 -20.83 -16.20 7.25
CA TRP A 120 -19.84 -16.46 6.21
C TRP A 120 -18.40 -16.10 6.65
N GLY A 121 -18.17 -16.02 7.95
CA GLY A 121 -16.96 -15.47 8.53
C GLY A 121 -17.04 -13.95 8.67
N ASN A 122 -15.99 -13.37 9.17
CA ASN A 122 -15.86 -11.92 9.29
C ASN A 122 -14.38 -11.48 9.32
N VAL A 123 -14.16 -10.18 9.25
CA VAL A 123 -12.83 -9.57 9.30
C VAL A 123 -12.13 -9.77 10.66
N LEU A 124 -12.88 -10.17 11.71
CA LEU A 124 -12.32 -10.50 13.02
C LEU A 124 -11.51 -11.82 13.00
N GLY A 125 -11.56 -12.57 11.87
CA GLY A 125 -10.88 -13.84 11.73
C GLY A 125 -11.72 -15.06 12.16
N GLN A 126 -13.02 -14.85 12.42
CA GLN A 126 -13.92 -15.97 12.67
C GLN A 126 -14.20 -16.71 11.36
N PRO A 127 -14.12 -18.07 11.35
CA PRO A 127 -14.41 -18.84 10.15
C PRO A 127 -15.92 -18.82 9.82
N ALA A 128 -16.24 -19.13 8.55
CA ALA A 128 -17.62 -19.36 8.14
C ALA A 128 -18.23 -20.52 8.92
N ALA A 129 -19.52 -20.42 9.21
CA ALA A 129 -20.28 -21.54 9.79
C ALA A 129 -20.30 -22.73 8.82
N HIS A 130 -20.51 -23.94 9.32
CA HIS A 130 -20.58 -25.13 8.49
C HIS A 130 -21.66 -25.01 7.41
N MET A 131 -21.42 -25.55 6.19
CA MET A 131 -22.28 -25.41 4.99
C MET A 131 -23.75 -25.78 5.18
N ARG A 132 -24.10 -26.61 6.19
CA ARG A 132 -25.49 -26.94 6.53
C ARG A 132 -26.27 -25.77 7.13
N TYR A 133 -25.58 -24.75 7.68
CA TYR A 133 -26.20 -23.58 8.31
C TYR A 133 -26.27 -22.36 7.41
N THR A 134 -25.45 -22.30 6.37
CA THR A 134 -25.37 -21.18 5.44
C THR A 134 -26.22 -21.42 4.19
N GLU A 135 -26.64 -20.32 3.56
CA GLU A 135 -27.36 -20.32 2.29
C GLU A 135 -26.67 -19.35 1.32
N CYS A 136 -26.66 -19.69 0.05
CA CYS A 136 -26.06 -18.83 -0.98
C CYS A 136 -26.90 -18.73 -2.25
N LYS A 137 -26.58 -17.75 -3.06
CA LYS A 137 -27.03 -17.55 -4.44
C LYS A 137 -26.01 -16.65 -5.17
N LEU A 138 -26.08 -16.55 -6.48
CA LEU A 138 -25.30 -15.57 -7.23
C LEU A 138 -25.66 -14.15 -6.81
N SER A 139 -24.68 -13.24 -6.78
CA SER A 139 -24.91 -11.84 -6.44
C SER A 139 -25.57 -11.07 -7.59
N GLU A 140 -26.14 -9.91 -7.31
CA GLU A 140 -26.65 -9.00 -8.35
C GLU A 140 -25.53 -8.51 -9.25
N PHE A 141 -24.36 -8.22 -8.68
CA PHE A 141 -23.17 -7.87 -9.44
C PHE A 141 -22.78 -8.96 -10.45
N PHE A 142 -22.83 -10.25 -10.03
CA PHE A 142 -22.56 -11.36 -10.95
C PHE A 142 -23.53 -11.36 -12.14
N ASP A 143 -24.82 -11.21 -11.88
CA ASP A 143 -25.84 -11.23 -12.95
C ASP A 143 -25.65 -10.08 -13.96
N ASP A 144 -25.19 -8.91 -13.51
CA ASP A 144 -24.93 -7.77 -14.38
C ASP A 144 -23.62 -7.89 -15.19
N VAL A 145 -22.57 -8.48 -14.59
CA VAL A 145 -21.27 -8.61 -15.26
C VAL A 145 -21.13 -9.87 -16.11
N CYS A 146 -22.01 -10.85 -15.95
CA CYS A 146 -21.98 -12.08 -16.73
C CYS A 146 -22.78 -11.91 -18.02
N GLU A 147 -22.22 -12.28 -19.18
CA GLU A 147 -22.97 -12.40 -20.42
C GLU A 147 -23.82 -13.68 -20.42
N ASP A 148 -24.83 -13.77 -21.25
CA ASP A 148 -25.64 -14.99 -21.39
C ASP A 148 -24.78 -16.20 -21.76
N ILE A 149 -25.10 -17.34 -21.17
CA ILE A 149 -24.34 -18.58 -21.37
C ILE A 149 -25.22 -19.59 -22.10
N LYS A 150 -24.75 -20.03 -23.28
CA LYS A 150 -25.31 -21.16 -24.05
C LYS A 150 -24.20 -21.87 -24.84
N GLU A 151 -24.41 -23.16 -25.16
CA GLU A 151 -23.44 -23.97 -25.90
C GLU A 151 -23.10 -23.41 -27.28
N GLU A 152 -24.02 -22.67 -27.88
CA GLU A 152 -23.86 -22.13 -29.23
C GLU A 152 -22.84 -21.00 -29.31
N TYR A 153 -22.56 -20.30 -28.20
CA TYR A 153 -21.63 -19.18 -28.21
C TYR A 153 -20.60 -19.13 -27.08
N VAL A 154 -20.68 -20.06 -26.10
CA VAL A 154 -19.67 -20.29 -25.07
C VAL A 154 -19.18 -21.73 -25.18
N ASP A 155 -17.87 -21.95 -24.99
CA ASP A 155 -17.30 -23.30 -25.07
C ASP A 155 -17.63 -24.10 -23.81
N PHE A 156 -17.99 -25.38 -24.01
CA PHE A 156 -18.24 -26.39 -22.99
C PHE A 156 -17.24 -27.54 -23.15
N ILE A 157 -16.80 -28.10 -22.06
CA ILE A 157 -15.89 -29.23 -21.99
C ILE A 157 -16.54 -30.39 -21.22
N PRO A 158 -16.16 -31.65 -21.47
CA PRO A 158 -16.59 -32.78 -20.62
C PRO A 158 -16.15 -32.58 -19.18
N ASN A 159 -16.98 -32.99 -18.21
CA ASN A 159 -16.56 -33.10 -16.82
C ASN A 159 -15.54 -34.25 -16.62
N PHE A 160 -15.10 -34.46 -15.37
CA PHE A 160 -14.01 -35.41 -15.04
C PHE A 160 -14.28 -36.87 -15.44
N ASP A 161 -15.53 -37.31 -15.54
CA ASP A 161 -15.91 -38.69 -15.89
C ASP A 161 -16.63 -38.80 -17.26
N ASN A 162 -16.74 -37.72 -18.02
CA ASN A 162 -17.47 -37.60 -19.29
C ASN A 162 -18.98 -37.86 -19.19
N SER A 163 -19.56 -37.86 -18.01
CA SER A 163 -21.00 -38.01 -17.78
C SER A 163 -21.81 -36.76 -18.04
N ASP A 164 -21.20 -35.59 -17.97
CA ASP A 164 -21.82 -34.28 -18.10
C ASP A 164 -20.85 -33.28 -18.75
N LYS A 165 -21.35 -32.08 -19.04
CA LYS A 165 -20.54 -30.97 -19.55
C LYS A 165 -20.41 -29.86 -18.51
N GLU A 166 -19.26 -29.28 -18.42
CA GLU A 166 -19.03 -28.06 -17.65
C GLU A 166 -18.58 -26.90 -18.56
N ILE A 167 -18.76 -25.66 -18.09
CA ILE A 167 -18.37 -24.48 -18.84
C ILE A 167 -16.84 -24.33 -18.86
N ALA A 168 -16.28 -24.04 -20.02
CA ALA A 168 -14.84 -23.84 -20.14
C ALA A 168 -14.37 -22.51 -19.53
N TYR A 169 -15.18 -21.47 -19.60
CA TYR A 169 -14.93 -20.13 -19.01
C TYR A 169 -16.24 -19.35 -18.85
N ILE A 170 -16.27 -18.43 -17.88
CA ILE A 170 -17.37 -17.49 -17.67
C ILE A 170 -17.12 -16.22 -18.51
N PRO A 171 -18.03 -15.85 -19.43
CA PRO A 171 -17.85 -14.64 -20.26
C PRO A 171 -18.22 -13.36 -19.49
N PHE A 172 -17.25 -12.76 -18.79
CA PHE A 172 -17.46 -11.52 -18.05
C PHE A 172 -17.40 -10.28 -18.95
N LYS A 173 -18.31 -9.33 -18.72
CA LYS A 173 -18.34 -8.02 -19.40
C LYS A 173 -17.25 -7.06 -18.95
N ILE A 174 -16.54 -7.38 -17.87
CA ILE A 174 -15.40 -6.65 -17.30
C ILE A 174 -14.39 -7.67 -16.77
N PRO A 175 -13.07 -7.42 -16.81
CA PRO A 175 -12.07 -8.36 -16.28
C PRO A 175 -12.15 -8.45 -14.74
N VAL A 176 -12.99 -9.34 -14.23
CA VAL A 176 -13.30 -9.51 -12.78
C VAL A 176 -12.02 -9.81 -11.98
N ILE A 177 -11.03 -10.45 -12.57
CA ILE A 177 -9.74 -10.71 -11.91
C ILE A 177 -9.03 -9.40 -11.52
N LEU A 178 -9.16 -8.32 -12.29
CA LEU A 178 -8.59 -7.03 -11.93
C LEU A 178 -9.41 -6.32 -10.84
N LEU A 179 -10.70 -6.65 -10.68
CA LEU A 179 -11.54 -6.08 -9.63
C LEU A 179 -11.31 -6.74 -8.27
N ASN A 180 -11.23 -8.08 -8.24
CA ASN A 180 -11.17 -8.87 -7.01
C ASN A 180 -9.78 -9.42 -6.70
N GLY A 181 -8.87 -9.42 -7.69
CA GLY A 181 -7.56 -10.04 -7.56
C GLY A 181 -7.61 -11.57 -7.59
N SER A 182 -6.43 -12.16 -7.45
CA SER A 182 -6.28 -13.62 -7.28
C SER A 182 -4.96 -13.90 -6.57
N TYR A 183 -4.98 -14.82 -5.61
CA TYR A 183 -3.79 -15.30 -4.92
C TYR A 183 -3.77 -16.82 -4.91
N GLY A 184 -2.66 -17.41 -5.34
CA GLY A 184 -2.50 -18.86 -5.35
C GLY A 184 -1.04 -19.30 -5.39
N ILE A 185 -0.76 -20.46 -4.80
CA ILE A 185 0.56 -21.07 -4.79
C ILE A 185 0.44 -22.42 -5.49
N ALA A 186 1.18 -22.58 -6.58
CA ALA A 186 1.29 -23.82 -7.35
C ALA A 186 2.73 -24.35 -7.28
N ASP A 187 3.00 -25.46 -7.98
CA ASP A 187 4.35 -26.00 -8.03
C ASP A 187 5.31 -25.05 -8.75
N SER A 188 6.28 -24.50 -8.02
CA SER A 188 7.29 -23.55 -8.49
C SER A 188 6.78 -22.18 -8.93
N TYR A 189 5.47 -21.90 -8.83
CA TYR A 189 4.87 -20.62 -9.21
C TYR A 189 3.95 -20.09 -8.12
N MET A 190 3.95 -18.77 -7.97
CA MET A 190 3.02 -18.02 -7.12
C MET A 190 2.36 -16.95 -7.96
N THR A 191 1.03 -16.96 -8.00
CA THR A 191 0.24 -15.86 -8.56
C THR A 191 -0.23 -14.93 -7.45
N SER A 192 -0.15 -13.63 -7.69
CA SER A 192 -0.67 -12.58 -6.82
C SER A 192 -1.06 -11.38 -7.68
N ILE A 193 -2.25 -11.47 -8.26
CA ILE A 193 -2.87 -10.38 -9.03
C ILE A 193 -3.71 -9.58 -8.04
N LEU A 194 -3.43 -8.28 -7.95
CA LEU A 194 -4.04 -7.41 -6.94
C LEU A 194 -5.40 -6.88 -7.40
N PRO A 195 -6.31 -6.56 -6.46
CA PRO A 195 -7.60 -5.94 -6.77
C PRO A 195 -7.44 -4.45 -7.09
N HIS A 196 -8.32 -3.92 -7.97
CA HIS A 196 -8.31 -2.53 -8.41
C HIS A 196 -9.69 -1.88 -8.35
N ASN A 197 -9.74 -0.56 -8.46
CA ASN A 197 -10.99 0.19 -8.53
C ASN A 197 -11.71 -0.05 -9.85
N LEU A 198 -13.04 -0.18 -9.83
CA LEU A 198 -13.84 -0.45 -11.02
C LEU A 198 -13.71 0.68 -12.07
N ASN A 199 -13.70 1.94 -11.63
CA ASN A 199 -13.56 3.06 -12.57
C ASN A 199 -12.21 3.01 -13.30
N ASP A 200 -11.12 2.71 -12.56
CA ASP A 200 -9.77 2.59 -13.16
C ASP A 200 -9.70 1.40 -14.13
N VAL A 201 -10.37 0.27 -13.81
CA VAL A 201 -10.44 -0.90 -14.68
C VAL A 201 -11.24 -0.60 -15.95
N VAL A 202 -12.37 0.11 -15.86
CA VAL A 202 -13.13 0.55 -17.03
C VAL A 202 -12.28 1.48 -17.89
N ASP A 203 -11.57 2.44 -17.30
CA ASP A 203 -10.70 3.38 -18.05
C ASP A 203 -9.62 2.66 -18.86
N ILE A 204 -8.93 1.65 -18.29
CA ILE A 204 -7.91 0.90 -19.03
C ILE A 204 -8.53 0.01 -20.11
N CYS A 205 -9.71 -0.59 -19.86
CA CYS A 205 -10.41 -1.37 -20.85
C CYS A 205 -10.84 -0.51 -22.06
N GLU A 206 -11.40 0.68 -21.81
CA GLU A 206 -11.77 1.61 -22.89
C GLU A 206 -10.56 2.11 -23.67
N LYS A 207 -9.47 2.50 -22.99
CA LYS A 207 -8.21 2.88 -23.64
C LYS A 207 -7.70 1.78 -24.57
N PHE A 208 -7.75 0.53 -24.11
CA PHE A 208 -7.33 -0.63 -24.89
C PHE A 208 -8.24 -0.87 -26.09
N ILE A 209 -9.58 -0.83 -25.92
CA ILE A 209 -10.54 -1.05 -27.02
C ILE A 209 -10.38 0.03 -28.11
N ARG A 210 -10.20 1.29 -27.72
CA ARG A 210 -9.99 2.41 -28.68
C ARG A 210 -8.62 2.34 -29.38
N ASN A 211 -7.59 1.78 -28.73
CA ASN A 211 -6.26 1.60 -29.30
C ASN A 211 -5.64 0.26 -28.87
N LYS A 212 -5.93 -0.81 -29.61
CA LYS A 212 -5.42 -2.17 -29.35
C LYS A 212 -3.89 -2.28 -29.40
N ASN A 213 -3.21 -1.32 -30.04
CA ASN A 213 -1.75 -1.26 -30.14
C ASN A 213 -1.10 -0.43 -29.02
N ILE A 214 -1.86 0.13 -28.07
CA ILE A 214 -1.33 0.87 -26.93
C ILE A 214 -0.26 0.06 -26.20
N ARG A 215 0.84 0.70 -25.82
CA ARG A 215 1.90 0.01 -25.07
C ARG A 215 1.50 -0.18 -23.62
N ASN A 216 1.99 -1.26 -22.98
CA ASN A 216 1.63 -1.56 -21.59
C ASN A 216 1.91 -0.39 -20.64
N TYR A 217 3.07 0.27 -20.76
CA TYR A 217 3.45 1.38 -19.89
C TYR A 217 2.57 2.64 -20.06
N GLU A 218 1.95 2.83 -21.23
CA GLU A 218 0.99 3.91 -21.48
C GLU A 218 -0.40 3.55 -20.93
N LEU A 219 -0.77 2.27 -21.06
CA LEU A 219 -2.08 1.78 -20.60
C LEU A 219 -2.20 1.87 -19.07
N VAL A 220 -1.16 1.47 -18.33
CA VAL A 220 -1.17 1.36 -16.86
C VAL A 220 -0.72 2.63 -16.14
N ASP A 221 -0.53 3.75 -16.85
CA ASP A 221 -0.16 5.00 -16.21
C ASP A 221 -1.26 5.50 -15.28
N GLY A 222 -0.92 5.69 -14.00
CA GLY A 222 -1.88 6.03 -12.95
C GLY A 222 -2.75 4.88 -12.44
N PHE A 223 -2.47 3.63 -12.85
CA PHE A 223 -3.22 2.45 -12.43
C PHE A 223 -2.59 1.81 -11.18
N TYR A 224 -3.31 1.81 -10.05
CA TYR A 224 -2.83 1.30 -8.75
C TYR A 224 -3.85 0.35 -8.12
N PRO A 225 -3.40 -0.58 -7.26
CA PRO A 225 -4.30 -1.44 -6.50
C PRO A 225 -5.27 -0.64 -5.62
N ASP A 226 -6.49 -1.16 -5.47
CA ASP A 226 -7.52 -0.62 -4.59
C ASP A 226 -8.13 -1.76 -3.77
N PHE A 227 -7.79 -1.80 -2.49
CA PHE A 227 -8.11 -2.93 -1.62
C PHE A 227 -9.46 -2.76 -0.92
N PRO A 228 -10.22 -3.86 -0.68
CA PRO A 228 -11.52 -3.81 -0.01
C PRO A 228 -11.46 -3.24 1.41
N ASN A 229 -10.33 -3.42 2.10
CA ASN A 229 -10.12 -3.03 3.49
C ASN A 229 -9.45 -1.65 3.66
N PHE A 230 -9.47 -0.80 2.63
CA PHE A 230 -8.83 0.52 2.65
C PHE A 230 -7.31 0.45 2.78
N GLY A 231 -6.71 1.16 3.75
CA GLY A 231 -5.26 1.19 3.97
C GLY A 231 -4.51 2.21 3.13
N ILE A 232 -3.21 2.31 3.40
CA ILE A 232 -2.30 3.24 2.74
C ILE A 232 -1.20 2.46 2.03
N ILE A 233 -1.02 2.69 0.74
CA ILE A 233 0.12 2.22 -0.05
C ILE A 233 1.24 3.24 0.07
N LEU A 234 2.47 2.76 0.29
CA LEU A 234 3.63 3.59 0.60
C LEU A 234 4.67 3.70 -0.51
N ASN A 235 4.66 2.79 -1.48
CA ASN A 235 5.70 2.62 -2.49
C ASN A 235 5.14 2.72 -3.90
N LYS A 236 4.50 3.82 -4.21
CA LYS A 236 3.88 4.14 -5.50
C LYS A 236 4.81 3.88 -6.68
N GLU A 237 6.04 4.39 -6.65
CA GLU A 237 7.02 4.24 -7.72
C GLU A 237 7.37 2.78 -8.03
N GLU A 238 7.57 1.94 -6.99
CA GLU A 238 7.85 0.52 -7.16
C GLU A 238 6.70 -0.19 -7.88
N ILE A 239 5.44 0.13 -7.53
CA ILE A 239 4.25 -0.44 -8.17
C ILE A 239 4.17 0.00 -9.64
N GLU A 240 4.42 1.27 -9.94
CA GLU A 240 4.47 1.76 -11.33
C GLU A 240 5.48 1.01 -12.16
N GLN A 241 6.70 0.81 -11.64
CA GLN A 241 7.73 0.02 -12.33
C GLN A 241 7.29 -1.42 -12.56
N CYS A 242 6.66 -2.04 -11.54
CA CYS A 242 6.15 -3.40 -11.66
C CYS A 242 5.11 -3.54 -12.78
N TYR A 243 4.16 -2.63 -12.85
CA TYR A 243 3.10 -2.66 -13.85
C TYR A 243 3.57 -2.25 -15.24
N LYS A 244 4.37 -1.17 -15.34
CA LYS A 244 4.89 -0.66 -16.62
C LYS A 244 5.79 -1.68 -17.31
N PHE A 245 6.65 -2.37 -16.58
CA PHE A 245 7.64 -3.30 -17.13
C PHE A 245 7.34 -4.78 -16.88
N ASN A 246 6.18 -5.08 -16.30
CA ASN A 246 5.76 -6.45 -15.98
C ASN A 246 6.83 -7.21 -15.19
N ILE A 247 7.38 -6.59 -14.13
CA ILE A 247 8.37 -7.21 -13.23
C ILE A 247 7.72 -7.55 -11.89
N PRO A 248 8.15 -8.63 -11.22
CA PRO A 248 7.70 -8.93 -9.86
C PRO A 248 8.12 -7.83 -8.89
N GLY A 249 7.31 -7.57 -7.89
CA GLY A 249 7.59 -6.61 -6.83
C GLY A 249 6.66 -6.77 -5.66
N ASN A 250 6.55 -5.73 -4.85
CA ASN A 250 5.74 -5.78 -3.65
C ASN A 250 4.97 -4.47 -3.46
N VAL A 251 3.79 -4.58 -2.87
CA VAL A 251 3.04 -3.44 -2.33
C VAL A 251 3.28 -3.38 -0.83
N LYS A 252 3.80 -2.27 -0.34
CA LYS A 252 3.97 -2.01 1.09
C LYS A 252 2.76 -1.24 1.60
N MET A 253 2.02 -1.84 2.51
CA MET A 253 0.79 -1.28 3.06
C MET A 253 0.91 -0.99 4.54
N LYS A 254 0.18 0.04 4.99
CA LYS A 254 -0.05 0.33 6.42
C LYS A 254 -1.52 0.64 6.67
N ALA A 255 -1.97 0.34 7.88
CA ALA A 255 -3.26 0.78 8.37
C ALA A 255 -3.28 2.28 8.68
N THR A 256 -4.49 2.88 8.65
CA THR A 256 -4.76 4.20 9.20
C THR A 256 -5.09 4.10 10.68
N MET A 257 -4.65 5.07 11.47
CA MET A 257 -4.93 5.11 12.90
C MET A 257 -4.98 6.55 13.41
N GLU A 258 -5.75 6.75 14.48
CA GLU A 258 -5.84 7.99 15.23
C GLU A 258 -5.35 7.82 16.66
N VAL A 259 -4.64 8.83 17.16
CA VAL A 259 -4.11 8.81 18.52
C VAL A 259 -5.03 9.62 19.44
N ASN A 260 -5.61 8.97 20.46
CA ASN A 260 -6.39 9.62 21.50
C ASN A 260 -5.54 9.81 22.77
N ARG A 261 -5.01 11.02 22.95
CA ARG A 261 -4.13 11.35 24.08
C ARG A 261 -4.85 11.41 25.43
N GLU A 262 -6.13 11.78 25.42
CA GLU A 262 -6.91 11.92 26.67
C GLU A 262 -7.21 10.55 27.32
N LYS A 263 -7.45 9.55 26.48
CA LYS A 263 -7.76 8.16 26.93
C LYS A 263 -6.55 7.23 26.97
N ASN A 264 -5.36 7.69 26.58
CA ASN A 264 -4.20 6.82 26.34
C ASN A 264 -4.55 5.62 25.45
N SER A 265 -5.21 5.89 24.33
CA SER A 265 -5.61 4.85 23.39
C SER A 265 -5.30 5.25 21.95
N ILE A 266 -5.24 4.25 21.07
CA ILE A 266 -5.05 4.40 19.64
C ILE A 266 -6.21 3.72 18.94
N ILE A 267 -6.91 4.46 18.09
CA ILE A 267 -8.03 3.94 17.29
C ILE A 267 -7.48 3.54 15.92
N ILE A 268 -7.57 2.26 15.59
CA ILE A 268 -7.24 1.71 14.27
C ILE A 268 -8.49 1.80 13.41
N LYS A 269 -8.40 2.45 12.25
CA LYS A 269 -9.53 2.72 11.34
C LYS A 269 -9.69 1.70 10.21
N ASP A 270 -8.64 0.95 9.90
CA ASP A 270 -8.63 -0.10 8.89
C ASP A 270 -7.52 -1.13 9.16
N LEU A 271 -7.51 -2.22 8.40
CA LEU A 271 -6.47 -3.23 8.43
C LEU A 271 -5.85 -3.41 7.04
N PRO A 272 -4.54 -3.70 6.93
CA PRO A 272 -3.92 -4.05 5.66
C PRO A 272 -4.62 -5.25 5.00
N TYR A 273 -4.58 -5.30 3.67
CA TYR A 273 -5.19 -6.36 2.87
C TYR A 273 -4.82 -7.78 3.36
N ASN A 274 -5.83 -8.66 3.47
CA ASN A 274 -5.68 -10.02 4.00
C ASN A 274 -5.08 -10.07 5.42
N MET A 275 -5.39 -9.10 6.27
CA MET A 275 -5.12 -9.11 7.71
C MET A 275 -6.43 -9.10 8.48
N THR A 276 -6.51 -9.91 9.52
CA THR A 276 -7.66 -10.01 10.41
C THR A 276 -7.35 -9.40 11.78
N GLU A 277 -8.37 -9.11 12.58
CA GLU A 277 -8.17 -8.73 13.99
C GLU A 277 -7.40 -9.83 14.76
N ALA A 278 -7.70 -11.08 14.50
CA ALA A 278 -7.01 -12.21 15.12
C ALA A 278 -5.50 -12.16 14.83
N ASP A 279 -5.09 -11.77 13.62
CA ASP A 279 -3.67 -11.58 13.27
C ASP A 279 -3.04 -10.46 14.09
N VAL A 280 -3.75 -9.35 14.27
CA VAL A 280 -3.31 -8.21 15.09
C VAL A 280 -3.12 -8.65 16.54
N LEU A 281 -4.12 -9.31 17.13
CA LEU A 281 -4.08 -9.79 18.50
C LEU A 281 -2.97 -10.83 18.73
N ASN A 282 -2.83 -11.79 17.82
CA ASN A 282 -1.78 -12.81 17.91
C ASN A 282 -0.38 -12.20 17.80
N THR A 283 -0.23 -11.19 16.95
CA THR A 283 1.04 -10.46 16.80
C THR A 283 1.37 -9.70 18.07
N ILE A 284 0.43 -8.95 18.65
CA ILE A 284 0.61 -8.24 19.92
C ILE A 284 0.95 -9.22 21.03
N LYS A 285 0.23 -10.36 21.13
CA LYS A 285 0.49 -11.41 22.11
C LYS A 285 1.91 -11.99 21.99
N SER A 286 2.38 -12.23 20.76
CA SER A 286 3.75 -12.68 20.52
C SER A 286 4.80 -11.68 21.00
N TYR A 287 4.54 -10.37 20.86
CA TYR A 287 5.43 -9.34 21.40
C TYR A 287 5.36 -9.23 22.93
N HIS A 288 4.19 -9.49 23.54
CA HIS A 288 4.06 -9.63 25.00
C HIS A 288 4.92 -10.77 25.53
N GLU A 289 4.82 -11.95 24.92
CA GLU A 289 5.60 -13.14 25.32
C GLU A 289 7.11 -12.91 25.16
N LYS A 290 7.54 -12.16 24.15
CA LYS A 290 8.93 -11.76 23.92
C LYS A 290 9.38 -10.58 24.78
N GLN A 291 8.54 -10.06 25.68
CA GLN A 291 8.81 -8.89 26.54
C GLN A 291 9.28 -7.67 25.75
N HIS A 292 8.67 -7.40 24.60
CA HIS A 292 9.02 -6.23 23.79
C HIS A 292 8.81 -4.94 24.59
N ALA A 293 9.81 -4.04 24.60
CA ALA A 293 9.87 -2.89 25.49
C ALA A 293 8.63 -1.96 25.44
N VAL A 294 7.99 -1.88 24.29
CA VAL A 294 6.84 -1.01 24.04
C VAL A 294 5.53 -1.78 23.91
N LEU A 295 5.47 -2.78 23.03
CA LEU A 295 4.22 -3.50 22.75
C LEU A 295 3.76 -4.40 23.91
N SER A 296 4.65 -4.77 24.83
CA SER A 296 4.24 -5.44 26.07
C SER A 296 3.41 -4.56 27.02
N LYS A 297 3.36 -3.25 26.78
CA LYS A 297 2.54 -2.28 27.55
C LYS A 297 1.12 -2.13 27.01
N VAL A 298 0.77 -2.79 25.91
CA VAL A 298 -0.61 -2.86 25.41
C VAL A 298 -1.44 -3.70 26.38
N LEU A 299 -2.50 -3.14 26.93
CA LEU A 299 -3.36 -3.78 27.93
C LEU A 299 -4.52 -4.52 27.29
N ASN A 300 -5.15 -3.92 26.29
CA ASN A 300 -6.34 -4.48 25.64
C ASN A 300 -6.53 -3.93 24.22
N VAL A 301 -7.26 -4.69 23.40
CA VAL A 301 -7.79 -4.26 22.09
C VAL A 301 -9.29 -4.49 22.11
N ILE A 302 -10.06 -3.42 21.92
CA ILE A 302 -11.52 -3.44 21.97
C ILE A 302 -12.05 -3.12 20.56
N ASP A 303 -12.95 -3.98 20.07
CA ASP A 303 -13.75 -3.68 18.89
C ASP A 303 -14.81 -2.61 19.25
N ILE A 304 -14.66 -1.40 18.68
CA ILE A 304 -15.63 -0.31 18.88
C ILE A 304 -16.75 -0.41 17.84
N LYS A 305 -16.41 -0.75 16.60
CA LYS A 305 -17.34 -0.73 15.48
C LYS A 305 -16.89 -1.68 14.37
N THR A 306 -17.73 -2.67 14.11
CA THR A 306 -17.66 -3.49 12.89
C THR A 306 -18.97 -3.33 12.16
N SER A 307 -19.03 -2.43 11.16
CA SER A 307 -20.25 -2.14 10.40
C SER A 307 -20.14 -2.64 8.97
N ARG A 308 -21.16 -3.40 8.52
CA ARG A 308 -21.34 -3.80 7.13
C ARG A 308 -22.29 -2.87 6.35
N GLU A 309 -22.79 -1.83 7.00
CA GLU A 309 -23.99 -1.11 6.55
C GLU A 309 -23.70 0.14 5.71
N ASN A 310 -22.61 0.27 5.00
CA ASN A 310 -22.44 1.43 4.14
C ASN A 310 -22.05 1.04 2.72
N VAL A 311 -22.57 1.80 1.78
CA VAL A 311 -22.28 1.73 0.33
C VAL A 311 -20.77 1.81 0.02
N ASP A 312 -19.98 2.30 0.99
CA ASP A 312 -18.53 2.56 0.85
C ASP A 312 -17.61 1.41 1.32
N GLY A 313 -18.19 0.28 1.79
CA GLY A 313 -17.43 -0.90 2.21
C GLY A 313 -17.37 -1.12 3.73
N LEU A 314 -16.53 -2.06 4.16
CA LEU A 314 -16.38 -2.46 5.55
C LEU A 314 -15.66 -1.37 6.36
N HIS A 315 -16.35 -0.79 7.35
CA HIS A 315 -15.74 0.10 8.35
C HIS A 315 -15.45 -0.69 9.63
N ILE A 316 -14.20 -0.65 10.07
CA ILE A 316 -13.74 -1.23 11.33
C ILE A 316 -13.10 -0.14 12.17
N GLU A 317 -13.34 -0.18 13.47
CA GLU A 317 -12.66 0.67 14.45
C GLU A 317 -12.26 -0.18 15.65
N TYR A 318 -10.96 -0.29 15.90
CA TYR A 318 -10.40 -0.98 17.06
C TYR A 318 -9.71 0.02 17.97
N GLU A 319 -10.04 0.02 19.24
CA GLU A 319 -9.35 0.80 20.25
C GLU A 319 -8.29 -0.05 20.93
N VAL A 320 -7.02 0.35 20.79
CA VAL A 320 -5.90 -0.26 21.50
C VAL A 320 -5.63 0.55 22.76
N ILE A 321 -5.88 -0.06 23.93
CA ILE A 321 -5.67 0.55 25.24
C ILE A 321 -4.32 0.06 25.78
N PHE A 322 -3.53 0.98 26.34
CA PHE A 322 -2.20 0.67 26.87
C PHE A 322 -1.97 1.33 28.24
N ASP A 323 -0.88 0.91 28.91
CA ASP A 323 -0.50 1.39 30.24
C ASP A 323 -0.32 2.92 30.23
N LYS A 324 -0.81 3.59 31.29
CA LYS A 324 -0.74 5.06 31.44
C LYS A 324 0.68 5.60 31.42
N ASN A 325 1.67 4.79 31.78
CA ASN A 325 3.07 5.15 31.78
C ASN A 325 3.75 4.85 30.41
N ALA A 326 3.03 4.32 29.45
CA ALA A 326 3.56 4.08 28.12
C ALA A 326 3.58 5.37 27.29
N ASN A 327 4.64 5.58 26.52
CA ASN A 327 4.70 6.68 25.56
C ASN A 327 3.80 6.37 24.36
N ILE A 328 2.70 7.13 24.23
CA ILE A 328 1.70 6.93 23.17
C ILE A 328 2.29 6.97 21.76
N LEU A 329 3.30 7.81 21.52
CA LEU A 329 3.93 7.94 20.20
C LEU A 329 4.80 6.73 19.88
N GLU A 330 5.47 6.15 20.87
CA GLU A 330 6.23 4.90 20.70
C GLU A 330 5.29 3.72 20.42
N VAL A 331 4.20 3.62 21.17
CA VAL A 331 3.18 2.59 20.95
C VAL A 331 2.59 2.72 19.54
N ALA A 332 2.21 3.93 19.14
CA ALA A 332 1.67 4.19 17.79
C ALA A 332 2.65 3.81 16.68
N ARG A 333 3.93 4.20 16.83
CA ARG A 333 4.98 3.87 15.87
C ARG A 333 5.21 2.36 15.76
N ASP A 334 5.33 1.67 16.89
CA ASP A 334 5.64 0.25 16.90
C ASP A 334 4.44 -0.59 16.47
N LEU A 335 3.21 -0.22 16.84
CA LEU A 335 1.99 -0.79 16.27
C LEU A 335 1.98 -0.65 14.75
N LYS A 336 2.20 0.57 14.24
CA LYS A 336 2.19 0.84 12.80
C LYS A 336 3.26 0.05 12.04
N LYS A 337 4.47 -0.07 12.59
CA LYS A 337 5.62 -0.71 11.95
C LYS A 337 5.59 -2.23 12.05
N LEU A 338 5.27 -2.76 13.22
CA LEU A 338 5.45 -4.18 13.57
C LEU A 338 4.17 -4.99 13.47
N VAL A 339 3.00 -4.35 13.62
CA VAL A 339 1.70 -5.01 13.71
C VAL A 339 0.83 -4.65 12.52
N LEU A 340 0.71 -3.38 12.18
CA LEU A 340 -0.24 -2.83 11.21
C LEU A 340 0.41 -2.54 9.85
N SER A 341 1.50 -3.17 9.52
CA SER A 341 2.13 -3.09 8.20
C SER A 341 2.20 -4.46 7.55
N LYS A 342 1.97 -4.50 6.24
CA LYS A 342 2.01 -5.73 5.45
C LYS A 342 2.65 -5.49 4.09
N THR A 343 3.40 -6.47 3.63
CA THR A 343 3.94 -6.50 2.27
C THR A 343 3.16 -7.53 1.47
N VAL A 344 2.57 -7.12 0.35
CA VAL A 344 1.79 -7.97 -0.55
C VAL A 344 2.57 -8.12 -1.85
N PRO A 345 2.90 -9.33 -2.30
CA PRO A 345 3.65 -9.52 -3.54
C PRO A 345 2.81 -9.17 -4.77
N ILE A 346 3.46 -8.71 -5.85
CA ILE A 346 2.91 -8.55 -7.20
C ILE A 346 3.51 -9.63 -8.08
N SER A 347 2.67 -10.52 -8.60
CA SER A 347 3.08 -11.59 -9.51
C SER A 347 1.91 -11.97 -10.41
N ASN A 348 1.86 -11.38 -11.60
CA ASN A 348 0.78 -11.63 -12.54
C ASN A 348 1.08 -12.88 -13.35
N ILE A 349 0.63 -14.02 -12.85
CA ILE A 349 0.78 -15.34 -13.50
C ILE A 349 -0.61 -15.91 -13.75
N MET A 350 -0.87 -16.37 -14.99
CA MET A 350 -2.12 -16.96 -15.42
C MET A 350 -1.87 -18.28 -16.18
N TYR A 351 -2.91 -19.09 -16.32
CA TYR A 351 -2.87 -20.41 -16.92
C TYR A 351 -3.79 -20.51 -18.14
N ASP A 352 -3.29 -21.09 -19.26
CA ASP A 352 -4.02 -21.21 -20.53
C ASP A 352 -4.45 -22.63 -20.87
N ASN A 353 -4.57 -23.54 -19.90
CA ASN A 353 -4.80 -24.98 -20.02
C ASN A 353 -3.60 -25.81 -20.50
N LYS A 354 -2.50 -25.18 -20.87
CA LYS A 354 -1.27 -25.84 -21.30
C LYS A 354 -0.05 -25.38 -20.55
N TYR A 355 0.08 -24.07 -20.42
CA TYR A 355 1.24 -23.40 -19.86
C TYR A 355 0.81 -22.39 -18.81
N VAL A 356 1.75 -22.09 -17.93
CA VAL A 356 1.66 -20.95 -17.00
C VAL A 356 2.46 -19.82 -17.60
N GLU A 357 1.82 -18.66 -17.75
CA GLU A 357 2.43 -17.49 -18.37
C GLU A 357 2.49 -16.33 -17.41
N LYS A 358 3.58 -15.56 -17.50
CA LYS A 358 3.71 -14.28 -16.85
C LYS A 358 3.08 -13.22 -17.76
N VAL A 359 2.01 -12.60 -17.32
CA VAL A 359 1.20 -11.68 -18.11
C VAL A 359 1.29 -10.26 -17.58
N SER A 360 1.29 -9.26 -18.47
CA SER A 360 1.13 -7.85 -18.11
C SER A 360 -0.34 -7.52 -17.86
N ILE A 361 -0.62 -6.37 -17.26
CA ILE A 361 -1.99 -5.86 -17.15
C ILE A 361 -2.65 -5.72 -18.54
N LYS A 362 -1.89 -5.27 -19.55
CA LYS A 362 -2.36 -5.22 -20.94
C LYS A 362 -2.77 -6.60 -21.46
N ASP A 363 -1.98 -7.65 -21.16
CA ASP A 363 -2.31 -9.00 -21.63
C ASP A 363 -3.60 -9.51 -20.97
N ILE A 364 -3.80 -9.22 -19.67
CA ILE A 364 -5.06 -9.56 -18.97
C ILE A 364 -6.25 -8.89 -19.64
N VAL A 365 -6.14 -7.60 -19.96
CA VAL A 365 -7.20 -6.85 -20.65
C VAL A 365 -7.41 -7.38 -22.07
N ALA A 366 -6.35 -7.77 -22.78
CA ALA A 366 -6.43 -8.34 -24.12
C ALA A 366 -7.12 -9.72 -24.12
N PHE A 367 -6.79 -10.62 -23.20
CA PHE A 367 -7.45 -11.94 -23.08
C PHE A 367 -8.94 -11.80 -22.72
N TRP A 368 -9.26 -10.90 -21.80
CA TRP A 368 -10.65 -10.58 -21.49
C TRP A 368 -11.39 -10.04 -22.70
N TYR A 369 -10.80 -9.06 -23.40
CA TYR A 369 -11.42 -8.45 -24.59
C TYR A 369 -11.68 -9.50 -25.68
N ASP A 370 -10.69 -10.35 -26.00
CA ASP A 370 -10.85 -11.41 -26.99
C ASP A 370 -11.98 -12.38 -26.62
N THR A 371 -12.07 -12.74 -25.33
CA THR A 371 -13.11 -13.62 -24.80
C THR A 371 -14.50 -13.01 -24.96
N ILE A 372 -14.71 -11.77 -24.52
CA ILE A 372 -16.04 -11.13 -24.57
C ILE A 372 -16.43 -10.75 -26.01
N TYR A 373 -15.48 -10.27 -26.82
CA TYR A 373 -15.71 -9.97 -28.24
C TYR A 373 -16.15 -11.21 -29.00
N THR A 374 -15.41 -12.31 -28.85
CA THR A 374 -15.73 -13.59 -29.50
C THR A 374 -17.10 -14.14 -29.05
N THR A 375 -17.40 -14.05 -27.76
CA THR A 375 -18.70 -14.48 -27.21
C THR A 375 -19.85 -13.67 -27.79
N LYS A 376 -19.73 -12.32 -27.82
CA LYS A 376 -20.75 -11.44 -28.41
C LYS A 376 -20.93 -11.69 -29.93
N LEU A 377 -19.85 -11.86 -30.67
CA LEU A 377 -19.89 -12.16 -32.08
C LEU A 377 -20.57 -13.51 -32.35
N ARG A 378 -20.22 -14.58 -31.64
CA ARG A 378 -20.88 -15.89 -31.74
C ARG A 378 -22.36 -15.81 -31.39
N LYS A 379 -22.73 -15.03 -30.36
CA LYS A 379 -24.13 -14.80 -29.99
C LYS A 379 -24.93 -14.13 -31.11
N ILE A 380 -24.35 -13.09 -31.73
CA ILE A 380 -24.98 -12.38 -32.86
C ILE A 380 -25.14 -13.36 -34.03
N ASN A 381 -24.07 -14.07 -34.43
CA ASN A 381 -24.11 -15.03 -35.54
C ASN A 381 -25.15 -16.14 -35.32
N TYR A 382 -25.26 -16.65 -34.08
CA TYR A 382 -26.28 -17.63 -33.74
C TYR A 382 -27.68 -17.06 -33.88
N GLN A 383 -27.94 -15.85 -33.35
CA GLN A 383 -29.25 -15.19 -33.49
C GLN A 383 -29.60 -14.94 -34.95
N GLN A 384 -28.65 -14.50 -35.78
CA GLN A 384 -28.84 -14.33 -37.23
C GLN A 384 -29.18 -15.66 -37.90
N SER A 385 -28.46 -16.74 -37.56
CA SER A 385 -28.70 -18.07 -38.17
C SER A 385 -30.09 -18.60 -37.82
N VAL A 386 -30.56 -18.40 -36.58
CA VAL A 386 -31.91 -18.80 -36.13
C VAL A 386 -32.95 -17.98 -36.90
N LEU A 387 -32.86 -16.67 -36.93
CA LEU A 387 -33.77 -15.78 -37.62
C LEU A 387 -33.79 -16.06 -39.15
N SER A 388 -32.63 -16.29 -39.75
CA SER A 388 -32.53 -16.63 -41.19
C SER A 388 -33.20 -17.97 -41.51
N ASN A 389 -33.00 -18.99 -40.63
CA ASN A 389 -33.67 -20.28 -40.79
C ASN A 389 -35.20 -20.18 -40.61
N ASP A 390 -35.66 -19.41 -39.62
CA ASP A 390 -37.09 -19.17 -39.37
C ASP A 390 -37.72 -18.40 -40.54
N ALA A 391 -37.05 -17.38 -41.10
CA ALA A 391 -37.49 -16.65 -42.29
C ALA A 391 -37.58 -17.58 -43.50
N HIS A 392 -36.53 -18.38 -43.75
CA HIS A 392 -36.45 -19.33 -44.82
C HIS A 392 -37.61 -20.38 -44.76
N ILE A 393 -37.89 -20.94 -43.60
CA ILE A 393 -39.01 -21.84 -43.39
C ILE A 393 -40.34 -21.12 -43.66
N THR A 394 -40.48 -19.87 -43.21
CA THR A 394 -41.72 -19.09 -43.40
C THR A 394 -41.93 -18.71 -44.88
N GLU A 395 -40.88 -18.40 -45.61
CA GLU A 395 -40.90 -18.24 -47.09
C GLU A 395 -41.39 -19.50 -47.78
N GLY A 396 -40.96 -20.71 -47.29
CA GLY A 396 -41.50 -21.98 -47.78
C GLY A 396 -43.00 -22.10 -47.58
N LYS A 397 -43.51 -21.75 -46.39
CA LYS A 397 -44.93 -21.73 -46.06
C LYS A 397 -45.70 -20.75 -46.93
N LEU A 398 -45.17 -19.58 -47.21
CA LEU A 398 -45.77 -18.57 -48.07
C LEU A 398 -45.89 -19.08 -49.50
N LYS A 399 -44.84 -19.75 -50.04
CA LYS A 399 -44.86 -20.35 -51.42
C LYS A 399 -45.94 -21.37 -51.56
N ILE A 400 -46.29 -22.14 -50.52
CA ILE A 400 -47.31 -23.16 -50.58
C ILE A 400 -48.67 -22.68 -50.12
N TYR A 401 -48.85 -21.44 -49.69
CA TYR A 401 -50.09 -20.94 -49.08
C TYR A 401 -51.33 -21.15 -49.99
N ASP A 402 -51.21 -20.85 -51.28
CA ASP A 402 -52.28 -21.04 -52.24
C ASP A 402 -52.45 -22.51 -52.79
N HIS A 403 -51.63 -23.45 -52.34
CA HIS A 403 -51.52 -24.84 -52.77
C HIS A 403 -51.73 -25.86 -51.62
N VAL A 404 -52.37 -25.49 -50.55
CA VAL A 404 -52.53 -26.33 -49.33
C VAL A 404 -53.34 -27.58 -49.63
N ASP A 405 -54.50 -27.45 -50.37
CA ASP A 405 -55.41 -28.58 -50.68
C ASP A 405 -54.70 -29.64 -51.52
N PRO A 406 -53.96 -29.30 -52.63
CA PRO A 406 -53.21 -30.27 -53.43
C PRO A 406 -52.11 -30.96 -52.61
N ILE A 407 -51.49 -30.26 -51.70
CA ILE A 407 -50.42 -30.80 -50.82
C ILE A 407 -50.99 -31.83 -49.85
N ILE A 408 -52.11 -31.53 -49.23
CA ILE A 408 -52.81 -32.45 -48.28
C ILE A 408 -53.28 -33.71 -49.08
N ALA A 409 -53.81 -33.53 -50.30
CA ALA A 409 -54.25 -34.64 -51.15
C ALA A 409 -53.13 -35.57 -51.56
N PHE A 410 -51.89 -35.01 -51.80
CA PHE A 410 -50.72 -35.80 -52.10
C PHE A 410 -50.17 -36.46 -50.84
N ALA A 411 -50.08 -35.78 -49.72
CA ALA A 411 -49.65 -36.36 -48.42
C ALA A 411 -50.43 -37.61 -48.05
N LYS A 412 -51.73 -37.66 -48.32
CA LYS A 412 -52.63 -38.85 -48.11
C LYS A 412 -52.28 -40.02 -49.05
N LYS A 413 -51.65 -39.79 -50.20
CA LYS A 413 -51.30 -40.80 -51.22
C LYS A 413 -49.85 -41.27 -51.12
N SER A 414 -48.98 -40.51 -50.46
CA SER A 414 -47.54 -40.81 -50.30
C SER A 414 -47.33 -42.06 -49.43
N LYS A 415 -46.43 -42.95 -49.89
CA LYS A 415 -46.07 -44.18 -49.13
C LYS A 415 -45.19 -43.95 -47.89
N ASN A 416 -44.42 -42.90 -47.89
CA ASN A 416 -43.55 -42.52 -46.80
C ASN A 416 -43.27 -41.02 -46.83
N VAL A 417 -42.67 -40.51 -45.75
CA VAL A 417 -42.32 -39.08 -45.54
C VAL A 417 -41.30 -38.57 -46.58
N ASN A 418 -40.36 -39.40 -47.01
CA ASN A 418 -39.33 -39.01 -47.98
C ASN A 418 -39.97 -38.75 -49.39
N GLU A 419 -40.83 -39.59 -49.85
CA GLU A 419 -41.60 -39.38 -51.09
C GLU A 419 -42.39 -38.08 -51.08
N PHE A 420 -42.98 -37.73 -49.93
CA PHE A 420 -43.65 -36.48 -49.75
C PHE A 420 -42.69 -35.24 -49.75
N ILE A 421 -41.56 -35.33 -49.13
CA ILE A 421 -40.52 -34.33 -49.16
C ILE A 421 -40.01 -34.11 -50.60
N ASP A 422 -39.68 -35.17 -51.29
CA ASP A 422 -39.16 -35.11 -52.66
C ASP A 422 -40.20 -34.44 -53.60
N HIS A 423 -41.50 -34.77 -53.46
CA HIS A 423 -42.58 -34.13 -54.23
C HIS A 423 -42.68 -32.62 -53.93
N LEU A 424 -42.54 -32.20 -52.64
CA LEU A 424 -42.57 -30.78 -52.28
C LEU A 424 -41.35 -30.02 -52.86
N VAL A 425 -40.20 -30.63 -52.85
CA VAL A 425 -38.97 -30.08 -53.43
C VAL A 425 -39.09 -29.94 -54.97
N ASP A 426 -39.50 -30.99 -55.64
CA ASP A 426 -39.55 -31.00 -57.07
C ASP A 426 -40.65 -30.12 -57.69
N LYS A 427 -41.85 -30.18 -57.11
CA LYS A 427 -43.03 -29.51 -57.68
C LYS A 427 -43.13 -28.04 -57.30
N TYR A 428 -42.84 -27.75 -56.00
CA TYR A 428 -42.99 -26.39 -55.45
C TYR A 428 -41.69 -25.64 -55.34
N LYS A 429 -40.54 -26.26 -55.74
CA LYS A 429 -39.22 -25.69 -55.72
C LYS A 429 -38.83 -25.25 -54.31
N LEU A 430 -39.23 -26.06 -53.31
CA LEU A 430 -38.85 -25.85 -51.93
C LEU A 430 -37.43 -26.42 -51.68
N THR A 431 -36.74 -25.88 -50.68
CA THR A 431 -35.54 -26.52 -50.19
C THR A 431 -35.89 -27.73 -49.35
N PRO A 432 -34.98 -28.74 -49.14
CA PRO A 432 -35.22 -29.86 -48.29
C PRO A 432 -35.61 -29.47 -46.85
N ILE A 433 -35.04 -28.36 -46.32
CA ILE A 433 -35.36 -27.80 -45.01
C ILE A 433 -36.80 -27.28 -44.97
N GLN A 434 -37.21 -26.50 -45.97
CA GLN A 434 -38.60 -26.00 -46.10
C GLN A 434 -39.59 -27.16 -46.23
N ALA A 435 -39.31 -28.14 -47.08
CA ALA A 435 -40.15 -29.30 -47.28
C ALA A 435 -40.32 -30.15 -46.04
N LYS A 436 -39.21 -30.39 -45.31
CA LYS A 436 -39.26 -31.07 -43.99
C LYS A 436 -40.11 -30.30 -42.99
N ALA A 437 -39.89 -29.03 -42.81
CA ALA A 437 -40.66 -28.18 -41.89
C ALA A 437 -42.18 -28.18 -42.22
N ILE A 438 -42.55 -28.24 -43.52
CA ILE A 438 -43.92 -28.34 -43.95
C ILE A 438 -44.53 -29.70 -43.58
N THR A 439 -43.79 -30.78 -43.71
CA THR A 439 -44.23 -32.11 -43.33
C THR A 439 -44.53 -32.28 -41.83
N GLU A 440 -43.84 -31.54 -41.02
CA GLU A 440 -43.98 -31.52 -39.56
C GLU A 440 -45.05 -30.53 -39.07
N MET A 441 -45.65 -29.72 -39.96
CA MET A 441 -46.67 -28.73 -39.62
C MET A 441 -48.00 -29.38 -39.15
N LYS A 442 -48.56 -28.83 -38.13
CA LYS A 442 -49.92 -29.20 -37.67
C LYS A 442 -50.98 -28.58 -38.56
N ILE A 443 -51.96 -29.31 -38.95
CA ILE A 443 -53.03 -28.92 -39.88
C ILE A 443 -53.69 -27.58 -39.50
N HIS A 444 -53.91 -27.33 -38.21
CA HIS A 444 -54.53 -26.07 -37.77
C HIS A 444 -53.64 -24.81 -37.99
N GLN A 445 -52.35 -24.98 -38.16
CA GLN A 445 -51.42 -23.87 -38.50
C GLN A 445 -51.51 -23.43 -39.97
N LEU A 446 -52.03 -24.25 -40.80
CA LEU A 446 -52.28 -23.93 -42.22
C LEU A 446 -53.50 -23.00 -42.44
N ASN A 447 -54.46 -22.99 -41.51
CA ASN A 447 -55.72 -22.23 -41.68
C ASN A 447 -55.78 -20.94 -40.85
N ASN A 448 -54.87 -20.76 -39.87
CA ASN A 448 -54.98 -19.64 -38.93
C ASN A 448 -54.03 -18.46 -39.21
N THR A 449 -53.15 -18.55 -40.22
CA THR A 449 -52.18 -17.48 -40.52
C THR A 449 -52.46 -16.90 -41.88
N SER A 450 -52.72 -15.61 -41.99
CA SER A 450 -52.96 -14.95 -43.30
C SER A 450 -51.66 -14.81 -44.07
N LYS A 451 -51.74 -14.64 -45.37
CA LYS A 451 -50.61 -14.41 -46.28
C LYS A 451 -49.83 -13.14 -45.90
N ASP A 452 -50.57 -12.10 -45.55
CA ASP A 452 -49.98 -10.81 -45.11
C ASP A 452 -49.23 -10.96 -43.78
N GLU A 453 -49.68 -11.84 -42.87
CA GLU A 453 -49.02 -12.13 -41.64
C GLU A 453 -47.72 -12.93 -41.83
N LEU A 454 -47.72 -13.90 -42.76
CA LEU A 454 -46.47 -14.61 -43.11
C LEU A 454 -45.43 -13.65 -43.76
N GLN A 455 -45.89 -12.75 -44.61
CA GLN A 455 -44.99 -11.72 -45.21
C GLN A 455 -44.46 -10.78 -44.14
N ARG A 456 -45.30 -10.34 -43.20
CA ARG A 456 -44.84 -9.49 -42.09
C ARG A 456 -43.79 -10.15 -41.21
N ILE A 457 -43.94 -11.45 -40.90
CA ILE A 457 -42.95 -12.21 -40.12
C ILE A 457 -41.60 -12.27 -40.87
N ILE A 458 -41.63 -12.48 -42.17
CA ILE A 458 -40.41 -12.47 -43.01
C ILE A 458 -39.73 -11.11 -42.99
N ASP A 459 -40.50 -10.04 -43.20
CA ASP A 459 -39.97 -8.68 -43.21
C ASP A 459 -39.37 -8.26 -41.86
N GLU A 460 -40.07 -8.63 -40.74
CA GLU A 460 -39.56 -8.40 -39.40
C GLU A 460 -38.25 -9.20 -39.12
N ALA A 461 -38.14 -10.44 -39.60
CA ALA A 461 -36.94 -11.25 -39.48
C ALA A 461 -35.79 -10.64 -40.26
N HIS A 462 -36.00 -10.21 -41.51
CA HIS A 462 -34.96 -9.56 -42.29
C HIS A 462 -34.49 -8.22 -41.68
N LYS A 463 -35.43 -7.43 -41.12
CA LYS A 463 -35.11 -6.21 -40.39
C LYS A 463 -34.23 -6.51 -39.19
N LYS A 464 -34.60 -7.50 -38.37
CA LYS A 464 -33.79 -7.92 -37.18
C LYS A 464 -32.40 -8.45 -37.59
N ILE A 465 -32.31 -9.20 -38.70
CA ILE A 465 -31.03 -9.67 -39.23
C ILE A 465 -30.14 -8.47 -39.64
N ALA A 466 -30.69 -7.45 -40.30
CA ALA A 466 -29.96 -6.23 -40.68
C ALA A 466 -29.53 -5.44 -39.41
N GLU A 467 -30.36 -5.35 -38.36
CA GLU A 467 -30.01 -4.74 -37.07
C GLU A 467 -28.87 -5.51 -36.36
N LEU A 468 -28.88 -6.85 -36.44
CA LEU A 468 -27.81 -7.70 -35.87
C LEU A 468 -26.53 -7.57 -36.71
N ASP A 469 -26.61 -7.43 -38.02
CA ASP A 469 -25.46 -7.19 -38.90
C ASP A 469 -24.77 -5.85 -38.55
N GLU A 470 -25.55 -4.80 -38.33
CA GLU A 470 -25.05 -3.51 -37.84
C GLU A 470 -24.40 -3.64 -36.48
N LYS A 471 -25.03 -4.35 -35.52
CA LYS A 471 -24.44 -4.61 -34.20
C LYS A 471 -23.13 -5.39 -34.28
N SER A 472 -22.98 -6.31 -35.26
CA SER A 472 -21.73 -7.08 -35.43
C SER A 472 -20.57 -6.21 -35.89
N ARG A 473 -20.82 -5.07 -36.56
CA ARG A 473 -19.80 -4.10 -36.96
C ARG A 473 -19.38 -3.18 -35.81
N HIS A 474 -20.24 -3.03 -34.81
CA HIS A 474 -20.05 -2.12 -33.66
C HIS A 474 -19.98 -2.85 -32.32
N ILE A 475 -19.32 -4.04 -32.31
CA ILE A 475 -19.17 -4.82 -31.07
C ILE A 475 -18.33 -4.07 -30.04
N ASP A 476 -17.30 -3.35 -30.47
CA ASP A 476 -16.45 -2.54 -29.60
C ASP A 476 -17.27 -1.48 -28.85
N ASP A 477 -18.16 -0.78 -29.54
CA ASP A 477 -19.06 0.21 -28.93
C ASP A 477 -20.02 -0.44 -27.93
N ALA A 478 -20.56 -1.63 -28.28
CA ALA A 478 -21.42 -2.37 -27.37
C ALA A 478 -20.69 -2.86 -26.10
N ILE A 479 -19.40 -3.18 -26.18
CA ILE A 479 -18.59 -3.54 -25.01
C ILE A 479 -18.35 -2.29 -24.17
N ILE A 480 -18.02 -1.15 -24.76
CA ILE A 480 -17.85 0.14 -24.06
C ILE A 480 -19.15 0.54 -23.34
N ASP A 481 -20.29 0.44 -24.03
CA ASP A 481 -21.61 0.74 -23.42
C ASP A 481 -21.89 -0.13 -22.18
N ASP A 482 -21.53 -1.42 -22.24
CA ASP A 482 -21.68 -2.32 -21.08
C ASP A 482 -20.76 -1.93 -19.93
N LEU A 483 -19.51 -1.56 -20.22
CA LEU A 483 -18.57 -1.06 -19.22
C LEU A 483 -19.07 0.24 -18.56
N GLU A 484 -19.61 1.19 -19.33
CA GLU A 484 -20.16 2.44 -18.79
C GLU A 484 -21.42 2.22 -17.95
N LYS A 485 -22.29 1.26 -18.31
CA LYS A 485 -23.43 0.87 -17.48
C LYS A 485 -22.96 0.32 -16.14
N LEU A 486 -21.90 -0.51 -16.12
CA LEU A 486 -21.32 -1.05 -14.90
C LEU A 486 -20.69 0.06 -14.07
N ARG A 487 -19.95 1.00 -14.69
CA ARG A 487 -19.38 2.20 -14.03
C ARG A 487 -20.48 3.01 -13.35
N LYS A 488 -21.57 3.28 -14.04
CA LYS A 488 -22.70 4.05 -13.50
C LYS A 488 -23.37 3.37 -12.32
N LYS A 489 -23.48 2.03 -12.33
CA LYS A 489 -24.20 1.28 -11.30
C LYS A 489 -23.31 0.94 -10.10
N TYR A 490 -22.04 0.60 -10.33
CA TYR A 490 -21.14 0.04 -9.32
C TYR A 490 -19.86 0.85 -9.09
N GLY A 491 -19.62 1.90 -9.88
CA GLY A 491 -18.46 2.77 -9.72
C GLY A 491 -18.49 3.49 -8.37
N ARG A 492 -17.32 3.54 -7.72
CA ARG A 492 -17.14 4.20 -6.42
C ARG A 492 -15.77 4.84 -6.33
N PRO A 493 -15.59 5.84 -5.45
CA PRO A 493 -14.27 6.40 -5.19
C PRO A 493 -13.27 5.32 -4.72
N ARG A 494 -11.99 5.57 -4.94
CA ARG A 494 -10.93 4.69 -4.43
C ARG A 494 -10.98 4.62 -2.91
N ARG A 495 -10.79 3.43 -2.37
CA ARG A 495 -10.72 3.16 -0.93
C ARG A 495 -9.29 3.29 -0.42
N THR A 496 -8.32 2.78 -1.17
CA THR A 496 -6.92 2.76 -0.77
C THR A 496 -6.23 4.07 -1.13
N ILE A 497 -5.57 4.68 -0.15
CA ILE A 497 -4.77 5.89 -0.34
C ILE A 497 -3.40 5.47 -0.90
N VAL A 498 -2.98 6.10 -2.00
CA VAL A 498 -1.66 5.88 -2.60
C VAL A 498 -0.79 7.09 -2.32
N LEU A 499 0.28 6.88 -1.57
CA LEU A 499 1.23 7.94 -1.19
C LEU A 499 2.64 7.56 -1.65
N GLU A 500 3.44 8.56 -1.93
CA GLU A 500 4.89 8.38 -2.07
C GLU A 500 5.54 8.23 -0.68
N GLU A 501 6.66 7.53 -0.59
CA GLU A 501 7.30 7.23 0.71
C GLU A 501 7.64 8.51 1.49
N HIS A 502 7.95 9.61 0.79
CA HIS A 502 8.19 10.92 1.41
C HIS A 502 6.90 11.61 1.89
N GLU A 503 5.75 11.41 1.22
CA GLU A 503 4.45 11.95 1.66
C GLU A 503 3.92 11.25 2.92
N VAL A 504 4.24 9.96 3.08
CA VAL A 504 3.85 9.17 4.27
C VAL A 504 4.58 9.67 5.51
N ASN A 505 5.84 10.07 5.35
CA ASN A 505 6.61 10.65 6.44
C ASN A 505 6.05 12.03 6.84
N ASN A 506 5.38 12.74 5.94
CA ASN A 506 4.81 14.07 6.18
C ASN A 506 3.36 14.07 6.73
N LYS A 507 2.55 13.03 6.52
CA LYS A 507 1.13 13.02 6.95
C LYS A 507 0.81 12.22 8.23
N ASN A 508 1.73 11.35 8.70
CA ASN A 508 1.46 10.49 9.86
C ASN A 508 2.58 10.54 10.91
N ILE A 509 2.51 11.46 11.85
CA ILE A 509 3.56 11.89 12.76
C ILE A 509 4.62 12.65 11.94
N SER A 510 4.18 13.67 11.24
CA SER A 510 5.05 14.52 10.43
C SER A 510 5.97 15.36 11.28
N SER A 511 5.58 15.65 12.53
CA SER A 511 6.39 16.44 13.46
C SER A 511 6.08 16.06 14.91
N ILE A 512 7.06 16.19 15.78
CA ILE A 512 6.84 16.25 17.22
C ILE A 512 6.54 17.71 17.52
N PRO A 513 5.31 18.08 18.00
CA PRO A 513 5.02 19.44 18.42
C PRO A 513 5.97 19.82 19.55
N MET A 514 6.80 20.83 19.35
CA MET A 514 7.82 21.21 20.31
C MET A 514 7.99 22.72 20.33
N SER A 515 7.18 23.40 21.17
CA SER A 515 7.32 24.85 21.36
C SER A 515 8.51 25.22 22.22
N ASN A 516 8.95 24.32 23.11
CA ASN A 516 10.07 24.49 24.03
C ASN A 516 10.84 23.17 24.17
N GLY A 517 11.77 22.91 23.29
CA GLY A 517 12.56 21.67 23.30
C GLY A 517 14.07 21.89 23.35
N ALA A 518 14.80 20.85 23.73
CA ALA A 518 16.24 20.78 23.64
C ALA A 518 16.72 19.42 23.14
N ILE A 519 17.70 19.43 22.26
CA ILE A 519 18.48 18.25 21.87
C ILE A 519 19.79 18.33 22.64
N LEU A 520 20.10 17.26 23.40
CA LEU A 520 21.35 17.13 24.11
C LEU A 520 22.11 15.93 23.57
N TRP A 521 23.43 16.01 23.53
CA TRP A 521 24.25 14.86 23.11
C TRP A 521 25.54 14.71 23.91
N SER A 522 25.99 13.48 24.00
CA SER A 522 27.28 13.05 24.47
C SER A 522 28.12 12.50 23.32
N ARG A 523 29.27 11.89 23.58
CA ARG A 523 30.10 11.29 22.52
C ARG A 523 29.37 10.26 21.68
N ASN A 524 28.49 9.44 22.27
CA ASN A 524 27.83 8.32 21.63
C ASN A 524 26.34 8.19 21.98
N GLN A 525 25.74 9.22 22.58
CA GLN A 525 24.35 9.26 22.95
C GLN A 525 23.73 10.62 22.63
N TYR A 526 22.46 10.65 22.33
CA TYR A 526 21.68 11.87 22.23
C TYR A 526 20.30 11.69 22.85
N ALA A 527 19.66 12.78 23.23
CA ALA A 527 18.29 12.81 23.70
C ALA A 527 17.59 14.10 23.29
N ILE A 528 16.29 14.01 23.11
CA ILE A 528 15.41 15.14 22.82
C ILE A 528 14.50 15.31 24.03
N PHE A 529 14.51 16.49 24.62
CA PHE A 529 13.75 16.80 25.83
C PHE A 529 12.69 17.88 25.55
N ASP A 530 11.50 17.68 26.12
CA ASP A 530 10.49 18.73 26.24
C ASP A 530 10.71 19.49 27.55
N LEU A 531 11.06 20.76 27.43
CA LEU A 531 11.40 21.62 28.57
C LEU A 531 10.17 22.00 29.43
N ASN A 532 8.95 21.78 28.90
CA ASN A 532 7.73 22.02 29.67
C ASN A 532 7.56 20.98 30.81
N ASN A 533 8.19 19.82 30.68
CA ASN A 533 8.09 18.68 31.64
C ASN A 533 9.27 18.59 32.61
N LEU A 534 9.99 19.69 32.86
CA LEU A 534 11.12 19.70 33.76
C LEU A 534 10.69 19.54 35.22
N ILE A 535 11.38 18.62 35.95
CA ILE A 535 11.20 18.44 37.38
C ILE A 535 12.03 19.50 38.13
N ASN A 536 11.35 20.39 38.85
CA ASN A 536 11.99 21.41 39.66
C ASN A 536 12.62 20.81 40.93
N GLY A 537 13.94 21.04 41.09
CA GLY A 537 14.71 20.65 42.30
C GLY A 537 14.86 21.79 43.30
N LYS A 538 15.80 21.63 44.23
CA LYS A 538 16.10 22.65 45.27
C LYS A 538 16.65 23.94 44.62
N THR A 539 16.20 25.10 45.16
CA THR A 539 16.79 26.42 44.81
C THR A 539 18.22 26.51 45.37
N LEU A 540 19.15 26.81 44.49
CA LEU A 540 20.54 27.10 44.80
C LEU A 540 20.74 28.59 45.08
N MET A 541 21.96 29.00 45.42
CA MET A 541 22.31 30.40 45.61
C MET A 541 22.06 31.24 44.34
N ASN A 542 21.70 32.51 44.46
CA ASN A 542 21.46 33.48 43.40
C ASN A 542 20.23 33.19 42.49
N GLY A 543 19.20 32.50 43.00
CA GLY A 543 17.97 32.26 42.22
C GLY A 543 18.09 31.10 41.20
N VAL A 544 19.18 30.39 41.20
CA VAL A 544 19.40 29.18 40.36
C VAL A 544 18.65 28.01 40.97
N LYS A 545 17.88 27.29 40.18
CA LYS A 545 17.20 26.06 40.61
C LYS A 545 17.81 24.86 39.89
N ASN A 546 18.09 23.80 40.68
CA ASN A 546 18.40 22.53 40.03
C ASN A 546 17.17 22.02 39.29
N VAL A 547 17.36 21.55 38.09
CA VAL A 547 16.31 20.87 37.29
C VAL A 547 16.84 19.51 36.87
N LYS A 548 15.93 18.52 36.77
CA LYS A 548 16.28 17.19 36.29
C LYS A 548 15.47 16.89 35.06
N PHE A 549 16.15 16.32 34.08
CA PHE A 549 15.47 15.68 32.95
C PHE A 549 15.08 14.25 33.37
N GLU A 550 13.84 13.82 33.06
CA GLU A 550 13.46 12.41 33.22
C GLU A 550 14.24 11.57 32.22
N GLY A 551 14.98 10.56 32.70
CA GLY A 551 15.74 9.63 31.87
C GLY A 551 16.99 9.06 32.56
N LYS A 552 17.68 8.16 31.87
CA LYS A 552 18.93 7.56 32.35
C LYS A 552 20.05 8.60 32.46
N ASN A 553 20.85 8.53 33.53
CA ASN A 553 21.98 9.43 33.75
C ASN A 553 23.02 9.30 32.61
N VAL A 554 23.32 10.40 31.96
CA VAL A 554 24.44 10.52 31.03
C VAL A 554 25.69 10.94 31.77
N LYS A 555 26.81 10.32 31.47
CA LYS A 555 28.08 10.61 32.16
C LYS A 555 28.68 11.95 31.72
N GLU A 556 28.46 12.41 30.49
CA GLU A 556 29.05 13.63 29.95
C GLU A 556 28.22 14.19 28.79
N ILE A 557 27.72 15.40 28.93
CA ILE A 557 27.09 16.16 27.84
C ILE A 557 28.15 17.00 27.16
N ILE A 558 28.25 16.93 25.84
CA ILE A 558 29.24 17.70 25.07
C ILE A 558 28.60 18.78 24.19
N GLY A 559 27.28 18.73 23.99
CA GLY A 559 26.59 19.78 23.23
C GLY A 559 25.08 19.78 23.42
N CYS A 560 24.49 20.89 23.06
CA CYS A 560 23.04 21.11 23.10
C CYS A 560 22.56 21.99 21.94
N HIS A 561 21.28 21.83 21.56
CA HIS A 561 20.58 22.67 20.59
C HIS A 561 19.17 22.98 21.06
N ASN A 562 18.69 24.20 20.86
CA ASN A 562 17.32 24.58 21.11
C ASN A 562 16.41 24.10 19.99
N VAL A 563 15.19 23.66 20.36
CA VAL A 563 14.12 23.31 19.45
C VAL A 563 12.90 24.19 19.79
N LYS A 564 12.57 25.12 18.90
CA LYS A 564 11.48 26.08 19.10
C LYS A 564 10.25 25.83 18.24
N ASP A 565 10.40 24.99 17.22
CA ASP A 565 9.35 24.65 16.26
C ASP A 565 9.14 23.13 16.21
N ASP A 566 8.08 22.70 15.54
CA ASP A 566 7.79 21.29 15.34
C ASP A 566 8.95 20.55 14.68
N LEU A 567 9.36 19.44 15.29
CA LEU A 567 10.51 18.67 14.85
C LEU A 567 10.09 17.56 13.86
N VAL A 568 10.61 17.62 12.63
CA VAL A 568 10.40 16.59 11.58
C VAL A 568 11.47 15.50 11.64
N GLY A 569 12.65 15.84 12.11
CA GLY A 569 13.78 14.91 12.25
C GLY A 569 15.01 15.58 12.82
N ILE A 570 16.12 14.84 12.86
CA ILE A 570 17.42 15.37 13.22
C ILE A 570 18.47 14.96 12.20
N LEU A 571 19.46 15.80 11.99
CA LEU A 571 20.65 15.47 11.23
C LEU A 571 21.84 15.37 12.19
N LEU A 572 22.37 14.16 12.32
CA LEU A 572 23.41 13.80 13.26
C LEU A 572 24.75 13.73 12.52
N PHE A 573 25.70 14.54 12.95
CA PHE A 573 27.04 14.62 12.37
C PHE A 573 28.05 13.92 13.26
N MET A 574 28.95 13.17 12.63
CA MET A 574 30.07 12.49 13.28
C MET A 574 31.39 13.19 12.98
N ASN A 575 32.36 13.06 13.87
CA ASN A 575 33.65 13.69 13.75
C ASN A 575 34.43 13.27 12.48
N ASN A 576 34.19 12.07 11.96
CA ASN A 576 34.83 11.57 10.72
C ASN A 576 34.18 12.10 9.42
N GLY A 577 33.27 13.06 9.50
CA GLY A 577 32.59 13.63 8.35
C GLY A 577 31.39 12.82 7.85
N THR A 578 31.00 11.73 8.53
CA THR A 578 29.74 11.07 8.22
C THR A 578 28.58 11.81 8.85
N ALA A 579 27.44 11.84 8.15
CA ALA A 579 26.20 12.39 8.66
C ALA A 579 25.06 11.41 8.45
N LYS A 580 24.14 11.32 9.42
CA LYS A 580 22.98 10.45 9.40
C LYS A 580 21.72 11.25 9.65
N ARG A 581 20.78 11.18 8.70
CA ARG A 581 19.44 11.71 8.91
C ARG A 581 18.60 10.68 9.67
N ILE A 582 17.97 11.12 10.74
CA ILE A 582 17.03 10.36 11.57
C ILE A 582 15.70 11.10 11.53
N ASN A 583 14.71 10.51 10.91
CA ASN A 583 13.37 11.09 10.88
C ASN A 583 12.68 10.91 12.24
N VAL A 584 11.70 11.75 12.53
CA VAL A 584 10.91 11.66 13.78
C VAL A 584 10.29 10.27 13.96
N SER A 585 9.88 9.62 12.87
CA SER A 585 9.38 8.24 12.90
C SER A 585 10.38 7.21 13.45
N ASP A 586 11.67 7.51 13.37
CA ASP A 586 12.77 6.62 13.80
C ASP A 586 13.37 7.04 15.16
N ILE A 587 12.90 8.16 15.73
CA ILE A 587 13.33 8.65 17.05
C ILE A 587 12.61 7.86 18.14
N VAL A 588 13.38 7.13 18.93
CA VAL A 588 12.88 6.30 20.04
C VAL A 588 12.74 7.17 21.29
N GLY A 589 11.59 7.83 21.44
CA GLY A 589 11.19 8.48 22.69
C GLY A 589 11.75 9.87 22.92
N ILE A 590 10.86 10.79 23.37
CA ILE A 590 11.23 12.07 23.99
C ILE A 590 11.59 11.78 25.44
N ASN A 591 12.56 12.53 25.96
CA ASN A 591 13.09 12.42 27.32
C ASN A 591 13.92 11.13 27.62
N ASN A 592 14.32 10.38 26.59
CA ASN A 592 15.18 9.19 26.76
C ASN A 592 16.48 9.35 25.97
N TRP A 593 17.57 8.82 26.56
CA TRP A 593 18.86 8.77 25.89
C TRP A 593 18.93 7.63 24.90
N ILE A 594 19.35 7.96 23.67
CA ILE A 594 19.50 7.01 22.57
C ILE A 594 20.97 6.80 22.30
N SER A 595 21.43 5.56 22.36
CA SER A 595 22.83 5.20 22.08
C SER A 595 23.05 5.08 20.56
N VAL A 596 24.15 5.63 20.12
CA VAL A 596 24.74 5.43 18.79
C VAL A 596 25.96 4.54 18.94
N ALA A 597 26.56 4.07 17.85
CA ALA A 597 27.81 3.30 17.93
C ALA A 597 28.91 4.09 18.65
N ASP A 598 29.78 3.39 19.37
CA ASP A 598 30.83 4.01 20.20
C ASP A 598 31.84 4.82 19.38
N GLU A 599 32.08 4.48 18.13
CA GLU A 599 32.87 5.25 17.18
C GLU A 599 32.22 5.21 15.77
N PRO A 600 32.19 6.29 14.99
CA PRO A 600 32.77 7.63 15.28
C PRO A 600 31.95 8.46 16.28
N VAL A 601 32.55 9.47 16.88
CA VAL A 601 31.98 10.32 17.94
C VAL A 601 31.03 11.36 17.33
N ILE A 602 29.93 11.67 18.03
CA ILE A 602 28.99 12.74 17.64
C ILE A 602 29.69 14.09 17.75
N SER A 603 29.80 14.83 16.66
CA SER A 603 30.32 16.21 16.62
C SER A 603 29.22 17.27 16.67
N GLY A 604 27.99 16.94 16.27
CA GLY A 604 26.88 17.87 16.40
C GLY A 604 25.56 17.25 15.92
N ILE A 605 24.45 17.85 16.39
CA ILE A 605 23.10 17.47 15.99
C ILE A 605 22.33 18.75 15.70
N ILE A 606 21.65 18.78 14.55
CA ILE A 606 20.74 19.87 14.20
C ILE A 606 19.30 19.37 14.05
N PRO A 607 18.29 20.12 14.52
CA PRO A 607 16.90 19.83 14.27
C PRO A 607 16.56 20.08 12.80
N ILE A 608 15.67 19.24 12.25
CA ILE A 608 15.07 19.41 10.93
C ILE A 608 13.58 19.74 11.16
N HIS A 609 13.14 20.87 10.63
CA HIS A 609 11.75 21.30 10.68
C HIS A 609 11.08 21.24 9.29
N ASP A 610 11.90 21.31 8.21
CA ASP A 610 11.47 21.24 6.81
C ASP A 610 12.60 20.61 5.99
N ASP A 611 12.27 19.92 4.91
CA ASP A 611 13.26 19.35 3.97
C ASP A 611 14.09 20.41 3.26
N ASN A 612 13.57 21.65 3.13
CA ASN A 612 14.28 22.80 2.60
C ASN A 612 15.21 23.49 3.60
N ASP A 613 15.32 22.97 4.83
CA ASP A 613 16.21 23.55 5.84
C ASP A 613 17.66 23.53 5.36
N LYS A 614 18.36 24.62 5.70
CA LYS A 614 19.78 24.79 5.44
C LYS A 614 20.57 24.78 6.74
N TYR A 615 21.83 24.41 6.66
CA TYR A 615 22.73 24.36 7.81
C TYR A 615 24.10 24.88 7.45
N ILE A 616 24.74 25.52 8.44
CA ILE A 616 26.15 25.93 8.38
C ILE A 616 27.00 24.80 8.96
N VAL A 617 28.08 24.48 8.28
CA VAL A 617 29.12 23.56 8.75
C VAL A 617 30.43 24.32 8.84
N ILE A 618 31.14 24.14 9.97
CA ILE A 618 32.55 24.50 10.12
C ILE A 618 33.39 23.24 10.29
N SER A 619 34.39 23.09 9.44
CA SER A 619 35.38 21.99 9.52
C SER A 619 36.51 22.31 10.51
N ASP A 620 37.28 21.27 10.91
CA ASP A 620 38.45 21.40 11.75
C ASP A 620 39.49 22.36 11.18
N ASN A 621 39.50 22.55 9.85
CA ASN A 621 40.41 23.46 9.13
C ASN A 621 39.86 24.89 9.02
N ASN A 622 38.93 25.28 9.88
CA ASN A 622 38.28 26.60 9.91
C ASN A 622 37.66 27.02 8.57
N LYS A 623 37.09 26.07 7.81
CA LYS A 623 36.34 26.35 6.60
C LYS A 623 34.83 26.30 6.87
N ILE A 624 34.11 27.30 6.33
CA ILE A 624 32.66 27.47 6.52
C ILE A 624 31.92 27.32 5.19
N LYS A 625 30.75 26.74 5.25
CA LYS A 625 29.80 26.67 4.12
C LYS A 625 28.36 26.52 4.61
N ILE A 626 27.40 26.84 3.74
CA ILE A 626 26.00 26.48 3.89
C ILE A 626 25.71 25.28 2.98
N SER A 627 24.89 24.33 3.44
CA SER A 627 24.40 23.20 2.62
C SER A 627 22.93 22.92 2.95
N SER A 628 22.19 22.31 1.99
CA SER A 628 20.80 21.93 2.15
C SER A 628 20.65 20.57 2.85
N VAL A 629 19.63 20.42 3.70
CA VAL A 629 19.23 19.14 4.33
C VAL A 629 18.80 18.11 3.28
N GLU A 630 18.17 18.53 2.20
CA GLU A 630 17.74 17.67 1.08
C GLU A 630 18.89 16.84 0.50
N SER A 631 20.12 17.37 0.54
CA SER A 631 21.32 16.67 0.04
C SER A 631 21.72 15.43 0.86
N PHE A 632 21.04 15.16 2.00
CA PHE A 632 21.31 14.01 2.87
C PHE A 632 20.18 12.99 2.81
N GLY A 633 20.49 11.81 2.25
CA GLY A 633 19.69 10.61 2.41
C GLY A 633 19.84 9.99 3.81
N LYS A 634 19.54 8.69 3.96
CA LYS A 634 19.64 7.97 5.26
C LYS A 634 21.04 7.99 5.85
N GLN A 635 22.07 7.98 5.02
CA GLN A 635 23.48 8.11 5.42
C GLN A 635 24.27 8.78 4.30
N ALA A 636 25.16 9.69 4.67
CA ALA A 636 25.94 10.46 3.71
C ALA A 636 27.32 10.80 4.27
N VAL A 637 28.25 11.15 3.41
CA VAL A 637 29.58 11.60 3.77
C VAL A 637 29.71 13.07 3.38
N THR A 638 30.24 13.90 4.28
CA THR A 638 30.65 15.28 4.04
C THR A 638 32.15 15.36 3.75
N THR A 639 32.64 16.53 3.37
CA THR A 639 34.09 16.73 3.14
C THR A 639 34.80 17.06 4.44
N GLY A 640 35.68 16.19 4.86
CA GLY A 640 36.56 16.40 6.01
C GLY A 640 35.86 16.29 7.38
N ASN A 641 36.66 16.41 8.45
CA ASN A 641 36.16 16.38 9.81
C ASN A 641 35.30 17.61 10.11
N ILE A 642 34.22 17.42 10.80
CA ILE A 642 33.28 18.46 11.17
C ILE A 642 33.53 18.86 12.61
N ARG A 643 33.75 20.14 12.84
CA ARG A 643 33.90 20.73 14.17
C ARG A 643 32.57 21.22 14.76
N LEU A 644 31.83 22.04 14.00
CA LEU A 644 30.58 22.64 14.45
C LEU A 644 29.53 22.62 13.33
N VAL A 645 28.29 22.46 13.71
CA VAL A 645 27.14 22.55 12.83
C VAL A 645 26.06 23.40 13.49
N GLN A 646 25.36 24.20 12.65
CA GLN A 646 24.25 25.03 13.11
C GLN A 646 23.18 25.12 12.02
N ARG A 647 21.91 24.99 12.37
CA ARG A 647 20.81 25.21 11.43
C ARG A 647 20.72 26.69 11.07
N VAL A 648 20.43 27.01 9.81
CA VAL A 648 20.10 28.36 9.36
C VAL A 648 18.65 28.64 9.70
N GLU A 649 18.41 29.52 10.66
CA GLU A 649 17.06 29.89 11.10
C GLU A 649 16.42 30.87 10.11
N LYS A 650 15.14 30.67 9.78
CA LYS A 650 14.37 31.58 8.91
C LYS A 650 14.25 32.97 9.56
N GLY A 651 14.50 34.02 8.78
CA GLY A 651 14.42 35.40 9.26
C GLY A 651 15.64 35.88 10.04
N LYS A 652 16.71 35.09 10.13
CA LYS A 652 18.00 35.49 10.69
C LYS A 652 18.97 35.86 9.55
N ASP A 653 19.61 37.01 9.66
CA ASP A 653 20.41 37.60 8.58
C ASP A 653 21.91 37.52 8.83
N VAL A 654 22.32 37.32 10.09
CA VAL A 654 23.70 37.33 10.52
C VAL A 654 24.05 36.11 11.37
N CYS A 655 25.31 35.77 11.35
CA CYS A 655 25.90 34.65 12.06
C CYS A 655 26.98 35.17 13.00
N LEU A 656 26.86 34.90 14.31
CA LEU A 656 27.87 35.16 15.31
C LEU A 656 28.75 33.91 15.49
N ILE A 657 30.02 34.03 15.18
CA ILE A 657 31.04 32.97 15.37
C ILE A 657 31.97 33.46 16.48
N THR A 658 32.12 32.65 17.51
CA THR A 658 32.97 33.00 18.66
C THR A 658 34.15 32.05 18.81
N THR A 659 35.24 32.54 19.42
CA THR A 659 36.45 31.77 19.71
C THR A 659 36.57 31.50 21.20
N GLU A 660 37.36 30.50 21.58
CA GLU A 660 37.65 30.18 22.98
C GLU A 660 38.37 31.33 23.72
N SER A 661 39.10 32.21 23.01
CA SER A 661 39.79 33.36 23.57
C SER A 661 38.89 34.60 23.81
N GLY A 662 37.55 34.49 23.55
CA GLY A 662 36.64 35.62 23.74
C GLY A 662 36.59 36.60 22.56
N ARG A 663 36.96 36.17 21.37
CA ARG A 663 36.86 36.97 20.14
C ARG A 663 35.65 36.51 19.30
N TYR A 664 35.24 37.31 18.31
CA TYR A 664 34.09 37.01 17.46
C TYR A 664 34.23 37.49 16.01
N HIS A 665 33.49 36.82 15.14
CA HIS A 665 33.05 37.28 13.84
C HIS A 665 31.55 37.46 13.86
N PHE A 666 31.05 38.58 13.34
CA PHE A 666 29.61 38.82 13.14
C PHE A 666 29.40 39.06 11.65
N ILE A 667 28.99 37.99 10.93
CA ILE A 667 29.03 37.87 9.48
C ILE A 667 27.60 37.77 8.94
N LYS A 668 27.32 38.41 7.80
CA LYS A 668 26.06 38.17 7.09
C LYS A 668 26.02 36.75 6.56
N ILE A 669 24.84 36.11 6.72
CA ILE A 669 24.60 34.74 6.19
C ILE A 669 24.76 34.72 4.67
N SER A 670 24.38 35.83 3.98
CA SER A 670 24.57 36.00 2.53
C SER A 670 26.04 35.92 2.06
N ASP A 671 26.98 36.20 2.95
CA ASP A 671 28.42 36.18 2.64
C ASP A 671 29.03 34.77 2.78
N ILE A 672 28.27 33.81 3.30
CA ILE A 672 28.69 32.43 3.41
C ILE A 672 28.19 31.67 2.17
N PRO A 673 29.09 31.05 1.38
CA PRO A 673 28.70 30.40 0.14
C PRO A 673 27.82 29.17 0.41
N GLU A 674 26.76 29.04 -0.38
CA GLU A 674 25.98 27.82 -0.44
C GLU A 674 26.66 26.82 -1.37
N LEU A 675 27.07 25.69 -0.84
CA LEU A 675 27.89 24.70 -1.54
C LEU A 675 27.30 23.29 -1.32
N GLY A 676 27.56 22.42 -2.28
CA GLY A 676 27.17 21.02 -2.20
C GLY A 676 27.81 20.31 -1.00
N ARG A 677 27.19 19.23 -0.56
CA ARG A 677 27.57 18.42 0.60
C ARG A 677 29.06 18.06 0.64
N THR A 678 29.66 17.72 -0.47
CA THR A 678 31.05 17.27 -0.59
C THR A 678 32.07 18.41 -0.81
N ALA A 679 31.66 19.66 -0.96
CA ALA A 679 32.56 20.79 -1.13
C ALA A 679 33.25 21.18 0.19
N SER A 680 34.50 21.59 0.15
CA SER A 680 35.30 21.87 1.35
C SER A 680 34.98 23.19 2.08
N GLY A 681 34.19 24.08 1.49
CA GLY A 681 33.91 25.42 2.08
C GLY A 681 35.00 26.44 1.85
N VAL A 682 34.82 27.62 2.44
CA VAL A 682 35.76 28.77 2.34
C VAL A 682 36.40 29.08 3.72
N ASN A 683 37.59 29.62 3.71
CA ASN A 683 38.30 29.92 4.96
C ASN A 683 37.67 31.06 5.76
N ILE A 684 37.71 30.93 7.08
CA ILE A 684 37.46 31.99 8.07
C ILE A 684 38.84 32.43 8.58
N THR A 685 39.11 33.76 8.64
CA THR A 685 40.34 34.28 9.15
C THR A 685 40.30 34.29 10.67
N LEU A 686 41.17 33.49 11.30
CA LEU A 686 41.39 33.45 12.75
C LEU A 686 42.85 33.76 13.06
N PRO A 687 43.19 34.33 14.25
CA PRO A 687 44.57 34.40 14.73
C PRO A 687 45.18 33.02 14.89
N ASP A 688 46.52 32.97 14.91
CA ASP A 688 47.26 31.72 15.12
C ASP A 688 46.88 31.07 16.45
N ASN A 689 46.65 29.75 16.42
CA ASN A 689 46.24 28.90 17.57
C ASN A 689 44.84 29.19 18.17
N GLU A 690 43.97 29.96 17.48
CA GLU A 690 42.61 30.15 17.94
C GLU A 690 41.68 29.07 17.42
N SER A 691 40.74 28.69 18.30
CA SER A 691 39.70 27.69 18.04
C SER A 691 38.33 28.32 18.08
N ILE A 692 37.46 27.98 17.11
CA ILE A 692 36.07 28.39 17.14
C ILE A 692 35.35 27.61 18.24
N SER A 693 34.67 28.31 19.15
CA SER A 693 33.90 27.72 20.24
C SER A 693 32.45 27.50 19.90
N MET A 694 31.81 28.39 19.12
CA MET A 694 30.42 28.33 18.83
C MET A 694 29.99 29.13 17.59
N ILE A 695 28.82 28.76 17.05
CA ILE A 695 28.07 29.50 16.03
C ILE A 695 26.68 29.77 16.53
N GLN A 696 26.19 31.01 16.36
CA GLN A 696 24.81 31.40 16.67
C GLN A 696 24.24 32.23 15.51
N MET A 697 22.91 32.06 15.23
CA MET A 697 22.20 32.86 14.24
C MET A 697 21.48 34.03 14.89
N GLU A 698 21.43 35.19 14.23
CA GLU A 698 20.80 36.39 14.75
C GLU A 698 20.05 37.14 13.67
N GLN A 699 19.07 37.93 14.13
CA GLN A 699 18.42 38.97 13.34
C GLN A 699 18.86 40.33 13.85
N TYR A 700 19.07 41.27 12.95
CA TYR A 700 19.33 42.68 13.34
C TYR A 700 18.13 43.21 14.13
N SER A 701 18.11 43.05 15.44
CA SER A 701 17.06 43.54 16.34
C SER A 701 17.56 43.47 17.79
N ASP A 702 16.88 44.21 18.68
CA ASP A 702 17.17 44.44 20.11
C ASP A 702 17.31 43.24 21.04
N GLU A 703 17.89 42.10 20.58
CA GLU A 703 18.08 40.92 21.41
C GLU A 703 19.40 41.02 22.21
N THR A 704 19.36 40.58 23.45
CA THR A 704 20.50 40.58 24.36
C THR A 704 21.15 39.20 24.41
N GLY A 705 22.46 39.12 24.28
CA GLY A 705 23.22 37.87 24.34
C GLY A 705 23.57 37.40 25.76
N LEU A 706 23.64 36.11 25.96
CA LEU A 706 24.21 35.44 27.15
C LEU A 706 25.50 34.74 26.76
N CYS A 707 26.55 35.00 27.48
CA CYS A 707 27.85 34.34 27.32
C CYS A 707 28.14 33.44 28.52
N SER A 708 28.66 32.28 28.28
CA SER A 708 29.20 31.36 29.32
C SER A 708 30.69 31.24 29.19
N ILE A 709 31.37 31.48 30.32
CA ILE A 709 32.79 31.39 30.46
C ILE A 709 33.11 30.31 31.49
N VAL A 710 34.15 29.50 31.27
CA VAL A 710 34.62 28.44 32.17
C VAL A 710 36.07 28.70 32.50
N ASP A 711 36.43 28.59 33.80
CA ASP A 711 37.84 28.62 34.23
C ASP A 711 38.49 27.24 34.16
N ASP A 712 39.81 27.19 34.29
CA ASP A 712 40.59 25.95 34.27
C ASP A 712 40.19 24.93 35.36
N SER A 713 39.55 25.41 36.43
CA SER A 713 39.00 24.58 37.50
C SER A 713 37.62 24.03 37.18
N GLY A 714 37.05 24.38 35.99
CA GLY A 714 35.77 23.92 35.52
C GLY A 714 34.55 24.64 36.08
N TYR A 715 34.72 25.83 36.68
CA TYR A 715 33.62 26.66 37.14
C TYR A 715 33.11 27.59 36.03
N SER A 716 31.80 27.72 35.91
CA SER A 716 31.17 28.54 34.89
C SER A 716 30.74 29.91 35.43
N TYR A 717 30.86 30.87 34.56
CA TYR A 717 30.42 32.25 34.75
C TYR A 717 29.49 32.61 33.61
N VAL A 718 28.36 33.22 33.90
CA VAL A 718 27.36 33.60 32.86
C VAL A 718 27.22 35.11 32.86
N LEU A 719 27.39 35.68 31.70
CA LEU A 719 27.33 37.11 31.40
C LEU A 719 26.17 37.44 30.51
N ARG A 720 25.64 38.65 30.63
CA ARG A 720 24.74 39.27 29.66
C ARG A 720 25.51 40.30 28.82
N ILE A 721 25.51 40.11 27.52
CA ILE A 721 26.13 40.97 26.53
C ILE A 721 25.03 41.72 25.79
N GLU A 722 25.16 43.05 25.69
CA GLU A 722 24.20 43.87 24.90
C GLU A 722 24.58 43.76 23.41
N GLN A 723 23.60 43.58 22.53
CA GLN A 723 23.83 43.43 21.08
C GLN A 723 24.44 44.69 20.43
N ASP A 724 24.13 45.85 20.96
CA ASP A 724 24.65 47.14 20.47
C ASP A 724 26.18 47.23 20.48
N LEU A 725 26.81 46.31 21.19
CA LEU A 725 28.27 46.21 21.29
C LEU A 725 28.87 45.33 20.19
N LEU A 726 28.05 44.64 19.39
CA LEU A 726 28.52 43.79 18.31
C LEU A 726 28.58 44.60 17.01
N GLU A 727 29.75 44.71 16.45
CA GLU A 727 29.98 45.37 15.15
C GLU A 727 30.08 44.34 14.05
N GLU A 728 29.40 44.62 12.93
CA GLU A 728 29.49 43.76 11.76
C GLU A 728 30.92 43.56 11.27
N THR A 729 31.26 42.32 10.97
CA THR A 729 32.53 41.93 10.37
C THR A 729 32.31 41.11 9.10
N ASN A 730 33.34 40.75 8.36
CA ASN A 730 33.27 39.77 7.33
C ASN A 730 34.28 38.62 7.60
N ARG A 731 34.13 37.49 6.95
CA ARG A 731 34.92 36.26 7.15
C ARG A 731 36.44 36.44 6.88
N VAL A 732 36.80 37.49 6.16
CA VAL A 732 38.21 37.79 5.74
C VAL A 732 38.88 38.78 6.65
N ASN A 733 38.10 39.58 7.40
CA ASN A 733 38.69 40.54 8.34
C ASN A 733 39.17 39.86 9.62
N LYS A 734 40.00 40.57 10.36
CA LYS A 734 40.44 40.12 11.70
C LYS A 734 39.22 40.01 12.64
N VAL A 735 39.25 39.01 13.49
CA VAL A 735 38.24 38.83 14.58
C VAL A 735 38.28 40.04 15.54
N LYS A 736 37.12 40.47 15.98
CA LYS A 736 36.98 41.52 17.02
C LYS A 736 36.98 40.89 18.41
N LYS A 737 37.33 41.67 19.42
CA LYS A 737 37.29 41.23 20.81
C LYS A 737 35.89 41.36 21.37
N LEU A 738 35.29 40.28 21.92
CA LEU A 738 34.02 40.27 22.56
C LEU A 738 34.13 40.55 24.04
N ILE A 739 35.09 39.87 24.68
CA ILE A 739 35.37 40.00 26.11
C ILE A 739 36.85 39.80 26.33
N GLU A 740 37.43 40.44 27.36
CA GLU A 740 38.76 40.19 27.81
C GLU A 740 38.72 39.06 28.85
N LEU A 741 39.39 37.97 28.51
CA LEU A 741 39.52 36.81 29.40
C LEU A 741 40.89 36.80 30.02
N ASP A 742 40.98 36.62 31.34
CA ASP A 742 42.22 36.38 32.06
C ASP A 742 42.76 34.99 31.71
N ASP A 743 44.07 34.76 31.97
CA ASP A 743 44.69 33.47 31.77
C ASP A 743 43.96 32.36 32.55
N GLY A 744 43.66 31.24 31.89
CA GLY A 744 42.91 30.15 32.47
C GLY A 744 41.40 30.21 32.27
N PHE A 745 40.86 31.21 31.56
CA PHE A 745 39.44 31.26 31.20
C PHE A 745 39.19 31.00 29.74
N LYS A 746 38.12 30.25 29.44
CA LYS A 746 37.70 29.96 28.07
C LYS A 746 36.19 30.25 27.90
N MET A 747 35.85 30.88 26.78
CA MET A 747 34.46 31.04 26.38
C MET A 747 33.95 29.75 25.78
N THR A 748 32.87 29.20 26.33
CA THR A 748 32.32 27.89 25.93
C THR A 748 31.04 27.98 25.14
N ASN A 749 30.20 28.99 25.42
CA ASN A 749 28.92 29.13 24.79
C ASN A 749 28.41 30.56 24.77
N VAL A 750 27.78 30.96 23.68
CA VAL A 750 26.99 32.21 23.58
C VAL A 750 25.60 31.84 23.09
N ASN A 751 24.57 32.29 23.80
CA ASN A 751 23.18 32.09 23.37
C ASN A 751 22.49 33.48 23.37
N LEU A 752 21.93 33.86 22.21
CA LEU A 752 21.27 35.12 22.03
C LEU A 752 19.78 34.97 22.40
N VAL A 753 19.35 35.68 23.41
CA VAL A 753 18.03 35.55 24.02
C VAL A 753 17.41 36.94 24.21
N ASN A 754 16.14 37.11 23.86
CA ASN A 754 15.43 38.35 24.14
C ASN A 754 15.22 38.54 25.66
N THR A 755 15.92 39.46 26.25
CA THR A 755 15.87 39.73 27.69
C THR A 755 14.77 40.69 28.11
N LYS A 756 14.08 41.34 27.17
CA LYS A 756 12.93 42.20 27.42
C LYS A 756 11.67 41.38 27.77
N GLU A 757 11.66 40.09 27.47
CA GLU A 757 10.55 39.20 27.84
C GLU A 757 10.65 38.74 29.30
N LYS A 758 9.71 39.18 30.12
CA LYS A 758 9.68 38.92 31.60
C LYS A 758 9.61 37.43 31.97
N ASP A 759 9.09 36.56 31.10
CA ASP A 759 8.81 35.16 31.32
C ASP A 759 9.89 34.22 30.73
N CYS A 760 11.03 34.76 30.29
CA CYS A 760 12.10 33.94 29.73
C CYS A 760 12.98 33.34 30.81
N LYS A 761 13.15 32.03 30.79
CA LYS A 761 14.06 31.26 31.64
C LYS A 761 15.14 30.60 30.82
N CYS A 762 16.33 30.48 31.38
CA CYS A 762 17.44 29.74 30.79
C CYS A 762 17.78 28.52 31.61
N ILE A 763 18.10 27.44 30.92
CA ILE A 763 18.67 26.24 31.49
C ILE A 763 20.16 26.23 31.18
N LEU A 764 20.94 26.20 32.23
CA LEU A 764 22.38 26.04 32.15
C LEU A 764 22.69 24.53 32.17
N ILE A 765 23.28 24.05 31.08
CA ILE A 765 23.58 22.62 30.91
C ILE A 765 25.06 22.43 31.18
N GLY A 766 25.38 21.73 32.25
CA GLY A 766 26.73 21.34 32.61
C GLY A 766 27.00 19.87 32.32
N ARG A 767 28.26 19.45 32.44
CA ARG A 767 28.68 18.04 32.16
C ARG A 767 27.88 17.00 32.93
N ASN A 768 27.61 17.28 34.21
CA ASN A 768 26.95 16.33 35.11
C ASN A 768 25.73 16.91 35.85
N SER A 769 25.31 18.13 35.51
CA SER A 769 24.22 18.83 36.19
C SER A 769 23.54 19.82 35.27
N THR A 770 22.27 20.03 35.54
CA THR A 770 21.47 21.05 34.85
C THR A 770 20.84 21.99 35.85
N SER A 771 20.84 23.27 35.56
CA SER A 771 20.31 24.29 36.43
C SER A 771 19.50 25.30 35.65
N GLN A 772 18.46 25.84 36.26
CA GLN A 772 17.57 26.84 35.69
C GLN A 772 17.84 28.19 36.35
N ILE A 773 17.93 29.27 35.55
CA ILE A 773 18.07 30.62 35.99
C ILE A 773 17.06 31.53 35.28
N SER A 774 16.47 32.48 36.02
CA SER A 774 15.65 33.54 35.40
C SER A 774 16.56 34.60 34.81
N MET A 775 16.23 35.12 33.62
CA MET A 775 16.98 36.19 32.94
C MET A 775 17.15 37.43 33.81
N GLN A 776 16.16 37.75 34.64
CA GLN A 776 16.18 38.91 35.55
C GLN A 776 17.29 38.81 36.62
N ASN A 777 17.78 37.61 36.90
CA ASN A 777 18.84 37.37 37.89
C ASN A 777 20.24 37.44 37.30
N ILE A 778 20.38 37.61 35.97
CA ILE A 778 21.66 37.76 35.30
C ILE A 778 21.93 39.27 35.09
N ARG A 779 23.05 39.72 35.69
CA ARG A 779 23.43 41.14 35.57
C ARG A 779 24.05 41.43 34.18
N SER A 780 23.73 42.56 33.60
CA SER A 780 24.47 43.12 32.46
C SER A 780 25.91 43.41 32.88
N SER A 781 26.86 43.09 31.99
CA SER A 781 28.29 43.40 32.20
C SER A 781 28.75 44.32 31.09
N ASP A 782 29.57 45.27 31.41
CA ASP A 782 30.23 46.22 30.52
C ASP A 782 31.45 45.62 29.83
N MET A 783 31.50 44.29 29.60
CA MET A 783 32.60 43.54 28.94
C MET A 783 33.97 43.59 29.60
N THR A 784 34.15 44.29 30.72
CA THR A 784 35.45 44.55 31.32
C THR A 784 35.69 43.74 32.60
N ARG A 785 34.67 43.08 33.14
CA ARG A 785 34.79 42.31 34.41
C ARG A 785 34.09 40.95 34.36
N ILE A 786 34.83 39.95 34.83
CA ILE A 786 34.27 38.59 35.02
C ILE A 786 33.16 38.60 36.08
N PRO A 787 31.97 38.11 35.80
CA PRO A 787 30.83 38.17 36.72
C PRO A 787 30.91 37.14 37.85
N LYS A 788 29.91 37.18 38.71
CA LYS A 788 29.81 36.22 39.82
C LYS A 788 29.68 34.78 39.33
N ARG A 789 30.43 33.90 39.99
CA ARG A 789 30.47 32.46 39.79
C ARG A 789 29.05 31.82 39.83
N VAL A 790 28.72 30.95 38.89
CA VAL A 790 27.54 30.13 38.87
C VAL A 790 27.93 28.71 39.32
N PRO A 791 27.16 28.04 40.19
CA PRO A 791 27.55 26.73 40.74
C PRO A 791 27.42 25.55 39.78
N VAL A 792 27.52 25.79 38.48
CA VAL A 792 27.34 24.77 37.42
C VAL A 792 28.48 24.93 36.42
N ASN A 793 29.13 23.83 36.10
CA ASN A 793 30.08 23.78 35.01
C ASN A 793 29.30 23.78 33.68
N THR A 794 29.06 24.97 33.11
CA THR A 794 28.12 25.17 32.00
C THR A 794 28.79 24.93 30.65
N LEU A 795 28.33 23.95 29.91
CA LEU A 795 28.74 23.65 28.54
C LEU A 795 27.77 24.21 27.48
N GLY A 796 26.57 24.52 27.90
CA GLY A 796 25.55 25.04 27.00
C GLY A 796 24.42 25.75 27.73
N ILE A 797 23.75 26.65 27.05
CA ILE A 797 22.60 27.41 27.53
C ILE A 797 21.42 27.15 26.60
N VAL A 798 20.29 26.83 27.20
CA VAL A 798 19.02 26.62 26.47
C VAL A 798 17.99 27.58 27.05
N SER A 799 17.36 28.39 26.23
CA SER A 799 16.31 29.34 26.64
C SER A 799 14.91 28.79 26.32
N TYR A 800 13.93 29.06 27.18
CA TYR A 800 12.53 28.70 26.92
C TYR A 800 11.57 29.70 27.57
N LYS A 801 10.39 29.85 26.98
CA LYS A 801 9.25 30.59 27.53
C LYS A 801 8.42 29.66 28.44
N ILE A 802 7.87 30.23 29.50
CA ILE A 802 6.94 29.52 30.37
C ILE A 802 5.51 29.73 29.83
#